data_0fa418be2897e99f6944e8087158b26b
#
_entry.id   0fa418be2897e99f6944e8087158b26b
#
_cell.length_a   1.000
_cell.length_b   1.000
_cell.length_c   1.000
_cell.angle_alpha   90.00
_cell.angle_beta   90.00
_cell.angle_gamma   90.00
#
_symmetry.space_group_name_H-M   'P 1'
#
loop_
_entity.id
_entity.type
_entity.pdbx_description
1 polymer ?
#
loop_
_entity_poly.entity_id
_entity_poly.type
_entity_poly.pdbx_seq_one_letter_code
_entity_poly.pdbx_strand_id
1 'polypeptide(L)'
;KGWATSLLLSRWMGNGYINNTQGEGYNYFASVGYAPKGSDHSLNFTFLGAGQWHHQRDVWVSIRDYQNFSGDNGYAGEGGEINRRWNTNGGTMTNADGEVEEFSMRRNFYNKPLATLNWDWDINSTWKLNSSFYGSAGRGGGTGPRGKNYYNGDLDILPFRKDLTEHYLEDGNGSRNEDGTIDFDALVAANQATTDGYTGDISSFAGQMIGSNGFNDSNVNRAVLIRRASMNSHNWIGAISNLEGQFGKVRTSIGVDLRSYKGFHYRTVNNLMGLDGYYSTGNRNSGGQIINTTINASPFNSTGLNGPKIDYYNVGNVGWAGLNGLVEYNEDNLYNVVIQGGLSNQSFQREDYFDVPSNPISDTQNSLGGYLKGGANYNMNDASNFFVNAGYISRQAQFGAVFPNYGNDINEDLENEEIISFEAGYGYTSNNLRINVNAYSTTWGNRFQTVSLSNANGVDGTAQFRDIDVRHNGIELEADYFATDKLRLKAMTSFGDWRYTKDFSATLFDDNQEAIGEGTLYLKGAKVGDAAQTTAYFTADYKVAKGASIDLGLRLVDGLYADFSIVDEEFYAPDNRGAVKLPSYGLVDLGATYRMNNWTLRLNVNNLLDATYIAESNTSIHAEDGDATWNGINTANSVWFGFGRTWNASLRYNF
;
A
#
# COMPACT_ATOMS: atom_id res chain seq x y z
N LYS A 1 20.46 -27.25 -28.86
CA LYS A 1 20.36 -27.86 -27.52
C LYS A 1 21.01 -26.91 -26.53
N GLY A 2 20.44 -26.80 -25.34
CA GLY A 2 20.84 -25.77 -24.35
C GLY A 2 19.84 -24.62 -24.22
N TRP A 3 18.73 -24.66 -24.90
CA TRP A 3 17.63 -23.70 -24.79
C TRP A 3 16.52 -24.22 -23.88
N ALA A 4 15.99 -23.34 -23.07
CA ALA A 4 14.79 -23.56 -22.29
C ALA A 4 13.86 -22.35 -22.44
N THR A 5 12.56 -22.60 -22.50
CA THR A 5 11.55 -21.55 -22.60
C THR A 5 10.44 -21.81 -21.59
N SER A 6 9.91 -20.73 -21.03
CA SER A 6 8.74 -20.77 -20.17
C SER A 6 7.78 -19.65 -20.55
N LEU A 7 6.49 -19.96 -20.59
CA LEU A 7 5.43 -19.00 -20.89
C LEU A 7 4.30 -19.17 -19.88
N LEU A 8 3.81 -18.05 -19.35
CA LEU A 8 2.58 -18.01 -18.57
C LEU A 8 1.73 -16.84 -19.05
N LEU A 9 0.46 -17.13 -19.28
CA LEU A 9 -0.57 -16.13 -19.55
C LEU A 9 -1.75 -16.43 -18.64
N SER A 10 -2.27 -15.42 -17.98
CA SER A 10 -3.48 -15.55 -17.17
C SER A 10 -4.32 -14.28 -17.24
N ARG A 11 -5.61 -14.45 -17.01
CA ARG A 11 -6.59 -13.37 -16.85
C ARG A 11 -7.42 -13.65 -15.61
N TRP A 12 -7.71 -12.62 -14.86
CA TRP A 12 -8.69 -12.64 -13.78
C TRP A 12 -9.67 -11.49 -13.96
N MET A 13 -10.90 -11.68 -13.55
CA MET A 13 -11.92 -10.64 -13.53
C MET A 13 -13.02 -11.02 -12.55
N GLY A 14 -13.73 -10.02 -12.06
CA GLY A 14 -14.89 -10.23 -11.21
C GLY A 14 -15.16 -9.06 -10.28
N ASN A 15 -16.24 -9.21 -9.53
CA ASN A 15 -16.60 -8.30 -8.44
C ASN A 15 -15.77 -8.68 -7.20
N GLY A 16 -15.33 -7.68 -6.43
CA GLY A 16 -14.66 -7.90 -5.16
C GLY A 16 -15.63 -8.37 -4.07
N TYR A 17 -15.06 -8.71 -2.90
CA TYR A 17 -15.86 -8.97 -1.70
C TYR A 17 -16.62 -7.72 -1.23
N ILE A 18 -16.00 -6.57 -1.31
CA ILE A 18 -16.61 -5.27 -1.02
C ILE A 18 -17.47 -4.85 -2.22
N ASN A 19 -18.62 -4.24 -1.96
CA ASN A 19 -19.52 -3.77 -3.01
C ASN A 19 -18.82 -2.73 -3.90
N ASN A 20 -19.13 -2.73 -5.19
CA ASN A 20 -18.57 -1.81 -6.18
C ASN A 20 -17.01 -1.83 -6.24
N THR A 21 -16.40 -3.01 -6.06
CA THR A 21 -14.94 -3.18 -6.20
C THR A 21 -14.58 -4.18 -7.31
N GLN A 22 -15.30 -4.13 -8.42
CA GLN A 22 -14.98 -4.93 -9.60
C GLN A 22 -13.58 -4.62 -10.13
N GLY A 23 -12.98 -5.61 -10.78
CA GLY A 23 -11.66 -5.46 -11.37
C GLY A 23 -11.36 -6.52 -12.41
N GLU A 24 -10.29 -6.25 -13.16
CA GLU A 24 -9.77 -7.14 -14.19
C GLU A 24 -8.25 -6.99 -14.30
N GLY A 25 -7.59 -8.11 -14.54
CA GLY A 25 -6.15 -8.10 -14.74
C GLY A 25 -5.64 -9.23 -15.62
N TYR A 26 -4.46 -9.00 -16.16
CA TYR A 26 -3.75 -9.91 -17.06
C TYR A 26 -2.33 -10.09 -16.57
N ASN A 27 -1.90 -11.34 -16.37
CA ASN A 27 -0.50 -11.64 -16.12
C ASN A 27 0.13 -12.25 -17.35
N TYR A 28 1.30 -11.80 -17.67
CA TYR A 28 2.12 -12.36 -18.76
C TYR A 28 3.56 -12.52 -18.29
N PHE A 29 4.13 -13.64 -18.64
CA PHE A 29 5.52 -13.99 -18.36
C PHE A 29 6.06 -14.79 -19.52
N ALA A 30 7.22 -14.41 -20.02
CA ALA A 30 7.97 -15.14 -21.01
C ALA A 30 9.44 -15.18 -20.58
N SER A 31 10.04 -16.36 -20.59
CA SER A 31 11.46 -16.52 -20.28
C SER A 31 12.13 -17.42 -21.32
N VAL A 32 13.34 -17.02 -21.72
CA VAL A 32 14.18 -17.78 -22.65
C VAL A 32 15.56 -17.90 -22.04
N GLY A 33 15.94 -19.12 -21.69
CA GLY A 33 17.26 -19.46 -21.18
C GLY A 33 18.13 -20.11 -22.24
N TYR A 34 19.41 -19.80 -22.22
CA TYR A 34 20.43 -20.39 -23.08
C TYR A 34 21.65 -20.78 -22.25
N ALA A 35 21.86 -22.09 -22.11
CA ALA A 35 23.00 -22.69 -21.40
C ALA A 35 23.54 -23.85 -22.25
N PRO A 36 24.44 -23.60 -23.24
CA PRO A 36 24.97 -24.64 -24.10
C PRO A 36 25.87 -25.60 -23.30
N LYS A 37 25.82 -26.88 -23.65
CA LYS A 37 26.61 -27.90 -22.98
C LYS A 37 28.12 -27.62 -23.16
N GLY A 38 28.84 -27.54 -22.04
CA GLY A 38 30.27 -27.28 -22.01
C GLY A 38 30.67 -25.78 -22.16
N SER A 39 29.69 -24.89 -22.06
CA SER A 39 29.92 -23.46 -21.92
C SER A 39 30.01 -23.06 -20.47
N ASP A 40 30.91 -22.17 -20.13
CA ASP A 40 31.04 -21.54 -18.82
C ASP A 40 30.05 -20.35 -18.68
N HIS A 41 29.21 -20.09 -19.68
CA HIS A 41 28.23 -19.01 -19.69
C HIS A 41 26.82 -19.55 -19.80
N SER A 42 25.90 -18.91 -19.04
CA SER A 42 24.47 -19.02 -19.25
C SER A 42 23.81 -17.65 -19.31
N LEU A 43 22.77 -17.55 -20.12
CA LEU A 43 21.96 -16.34 -20.30
C LEU A 43 20.49 -16.68 -20.06
N ASN A 44 19.79 -15.81 -19.38
CA ASN A 44 18.35 -15.90 -19.23
C ASN A 44 17.71 -14.52 -19.44
N PHE A 45 16.89 -14.41 -20.47
CA PHE A 45 16.05 -13.24 -20.70
C PHE A 45 14.65 -13.53 -20.19
N THR A 46 14.10 -12.61 -19.37
CA THR A 46 12.74 -12.70 -18.86
C THR A 46 12.00 -11.39 -19.12
N PHE A 47 10.76 -11.50 -19.60
CA PHE A 47 9.82 -10.40 -19.73
C PHE A 47 8.53 -10.75 -18.99
N LEU A 48 8.10 -9.87 -18.08
CA LEU A 48 6.92 -10.10 -17.27
C LEU A 48 6.15 -8.81 -17.01
N GLY A 49 4.87 -8.96 -16.70
CA GLY A 49 4.03 -7.87 -16.26
C GLY A 49 2.66 -8.35 -15.79
N ALA A 50 1.97 -7.45 -15.09
CA ALA A 50 0.65 -7.67 -14.53
C ALA A 50 -0.19 -6.40 -14.71
N GLY A 51 -0.72 -6.19 -15.91
CA GLY A 51 -1.63 -5.08 -16.17
C GLY A 51 -2.98 -5.31 -15.52
N GLN A 52 -3.46 -4.36 -14.73
CA GLN A 52 -4.75 -4.48 -14.03
C GLN A 52 -5.44 -3.15 -13.81
N TRP A 53 -6.74 -3.22 -13.61
CA TRP A 53 -7.53 -2.15 -13.00
C TRP A 53 -8.52 -2.77 -11.99
N HIS A 54 -8.86 -2.00 -10.98
CA HIS A 54 -9.93 -2.33 -10.02
C HIS A 54 -10.48 -1.08 -9.36
N HIS A 55 -11.74 -1.12 -8.97
CA HIS A 55 -12.33 -0.12 -8.10
C HIS A 55 -11.85 -0.34 -6.66
N GLN A 56 -11.79 0.74 -5.88
CA GLN A 56 -11.22 0.72 -4.54
C GLN A 56 -12.25 1.17 -3.49
N ARG A 57 -12.10 0.65 -2.29
CA ARG A 57 -12.60 1.22 -1.06
C ARG A 57 -11.36 1.80 -0.32
N ASP A 58 -11.20 3.11 -0.34
CA ASP A 58 -10.02 3.80 0.21
C ASP A 58 -10.34 5.00 1.12
N VAL A 59 -11.62 5.20 1.44
CA VAL A 59 -12.07 6.22 2.36
C VAL A 59 -12.37 5.59 3.71
N TRP A 60 -11.69 6.05 4.75
CA TRP A 60 -11.95 5.67 6.12
C TRP A 60 -13.32 6.18 6.55
N VAL A 61 -14.12 5.32 7.16
CA VAL A 61 -15.45 5.63 7.66
C VAL A 61 -15.64 5.09 9.06
N SER A 62 -16.54 5.71 9.83
CA SER A 62 -16.79 5.31 11.20
C SER A 62 -17.52 3.97 11.32
N ILE A 63 -17.43 3.33 12.47
CA ILE A 63 -18.24 2.15 12.76
C ILE A 63 -19.73 2.48 12.63
N ARG A 64 -20.14 3.67 13.06
CA ARG A 64 -21.52 4.16 12.93
C ARG A 64 -21.98 4.19 11.47
N ASP A 65 -21.11 4.61 10.52
CA ASP A 65 -21.45 4.62 9.10
C ASP A 65 -21.71 3.21 8.57
N TYR A 66 -20.90 2.22 8.98
CA TYR A 66 -21.15 0.81 8.64
C TYR A 66 -22.46 0.27 9.25
N GLN A 67 -22.91 0.80 10.37
CA GLN A 67 -24.20 0.45 10.97
C GLN A 67 -25.36 1.13 10.25
N ASN A 68 -25.20 2.39 9.85
CA ASN A 68 -26.24 3.17 9.17
C ASN A 68 -26.65 2.55 7.83
N PHE A 69 -25.70 1.95 7.11
CA PHE A 69 -25.97 1.31 5.79
C PHE A 69 -26.02 -0.23 5.90
N SER A 70 -26.60 -0.77 6.96
CA SER A 70 -26.56 -2.21 7.25
C SER A 70 -27.85 -2.98 6.91
N GLY A 71 -28.98 -2.35 6.71
CA GLY A 71 -30.24 -3.05 6.49
C GLY A 71 -30.70 -3.15 5.06
N ASP A 72 -31.76 -3.91 4.80
CA ASP A 72 -32.45 -3.98 3.53
C ASP A 72 -33.10 -2.64 3.11
N ASN A 73 -33.21 -1.71 4.07
CA ASN A 73 -33.69 -0.36 3.89
C ASN A 73 -32.59 0.72 3.96
N GLY A 74 -31.32 0.30 3.89
CA GLY A 74 -30.16 1.22 3.86
C GLY A 74 -29.84 1.91 5.18
N TYR A 75 -30.82 2.35 5.91
CA TYR A 75 -30.66 3.08 7.16
C TYR A 75 -31.25 2.30 8.32
N ALA A 76 -30.37 1.72 9.12
CA ALA A 76 -30.72 1.12 10.41
C ALA A 76 -30.25 2.07 11.51
N GLY A 77 -31.07 2.84 12.10
CA GLY A 77 -30.73 3.73 13.21
C GLY A 77 -29.79 3.09 14.27
N GLU A 78 -29.61 3.69 15.41
CA GLU A 78 -28.72 3.20 16.48
C GLU A 78 -28.89 1.70 16.74
N GLY A 79 -27.78 0.94 16.61
CA GLY A 79 -27.74 -0.50 16.88
C GLY A 79 -27.86 -1.42 15.65
N GLY A 80 -27.76 -0.89 14.42
CA GLY A 80 -27.72 -1.71 13.20
C GLY A 80 -26.56 -2.70 13.15
N GLU A 81 -26.71 -3.76 12.34
CA GLU A 81 -25.64 -4.69 12.06
C GLU A 81 -24.54 -4.02 11.23
N ILE A 82 -23.33 -4.54 11.27
CA ILE A 82 -22.21 -4.00 10.49
C ILE A 82 -22.32 -4.44 9.03
N ASN A 83 -22.53 -3.51 8.10
CA ASN A 83 -22.39 -3.73 6.67
C ASN A 83 -20.91 -3.64 6.25
N ARG A 84 -20.11 -4.64 6.60
CA ARG A 84 -18.68 -4.69 6.25
C ARG A 84 -18.37 -4.70 4.73
N ARG A 85 -19.39 -4.86 3.88
CA ARG A 85 -19.26 -4.84 2.42
C ARG A 85 -19.53 -3.48 1.80
N TRP A 86 -20.05 -2.55 2.56
CA TRP A 86 -20.35 -1.22 2.08
C TRP A 86 -19.10 -0.48 1.59
N ASN A 87 -19.25 0.26 0.49
CA ASN A 87 -18.20 1.06 -0.15
C ASN A 87 -18.73 2.47 -0.44
N THR A 88 -18.19 3.46 0.22
CA THR A 88 -18.58 4.86 0.07
C THR A 88 -18.24 5.47 -1.29
N ASN A 89 -17.43 4.81 -2.13
CA ASN A 89 -16.94 5.34 -3.41
C ASN A 89 -17.72 4.86 -4.63
N GLY A 90 -18.60 3.89 -4.45
CA GLY A 90 -19.26 3.16 -5.54
C GLY A 90 -20.75 3.44 -5.66
N GLY A 91 -21.26 3.17 -6.83
CA GLY A 91 -22.68 3.23 -7.18
C GLY A 91 -22.91 2.86 -8.62
N THR A 92 -23.94 3.43 -9.23
CA THR A 92 -24.30 3.20 -10.63
C THR A 92 -24.34 4.50 -11.41
N MET A 93 -24.03 4.41 -12.70
CA MET A 93 -24.10 5.52 -13.65
C MET A 93 -24.64 5.02 -14.98
N THR A 94 -25.51 5.80 -15.62
CA THR A 94 -25.98 5.52 -16.96
C THR A 94 -24.92 5.95 -17.98
N ASN A 95 -24.48 5.03 -18.82
CA ASN A 95 -23.51 5.31 -19.87
C ASN A 95 -24.16 6.00 -21.10
N ALA A 96 -23.34 6.35 -22.08
CA ALA A 96 -23.81 7.05 -23.30
C ALA A 96 -24.80 6.23 -24.14
N ASP A 97 -24.84 4.93 -23.99
CA ASP A 97 -25.76 4.03 -24.69
C ASP A 97 -27.08 3.82 -23.92
N GLY A 98 -27.22 4.47 -22.74
CA GLY A 98 -28.39 4.37 -21.87
C GLY A 98 -28.41 3.13 -20.99
N GLU A 99 -27.29 2.41 -20.84
CA GLU A 99 -27.17 1.25 -19.98
C GLU A 99 -26.65 1.67 -18.58
N VAL A 100 -27.28 1.12 -17.54
CA VAL A 100 -26.84 1.34 -16.16
C VAL A 100 -25.65 0.41 -15.85
N GLU A 101 -24.53 0.97 -15.47
CA GLU A 101 -23.33 0.20 -15.13
C GLU A 101 -22.79 0.59 -13.75
N GLU A 102 -22.02 -0.33 -13.14
CA GLU A 102 -21.31 -0.06 -11.91
C GLU A 102 -20.22 1.00 -12.16
N PHE A 103 -20.20 2.01 -11.32
CA PHE A 103 -19.24 3.10 -11.39
C PHE A 103 -18.63 3.36 -10.01
N SER A 104 -17.37 3.81 -10.00
CA SER A 104 -16.69 4.21 -8.77
C SER A 104 -15.83 5.43 -9.01
N MET A 105 -15.82 6.36 -8.05
CA MET A 105 -14.87 7.47 -8.07
C MET A 105 -13.43 7.00 -7.96
N ARG A 106 -13.18 5.88 -7.28
CA ARG A 106 -11.85 5.35 -7.00
C ARG A 106 -11.57 4.11 -7.83
N ARG A 107 -10.75 4.28 -8.84
CA ARG A 107 -10.27 3.21 -9.70
C ARG A 107 -8.75 3.25 -9.78
N ASN A 108 -8.10 2.21 -9.34
CA ASN A 108 -6.67 2.01 -9.56
C ASN A 108 -6.44 1.28 -10.88
N PHE A 109 -5.40 1.66 -11.62
CA PHE A 109 -5.04 1.01 -12.88
C PHE A 109 -3.55 1.16 -13.14
N TYR A 110 -2.91 0.09 -13.57
CA TYR A 110 -1.49 0.14 -13.95
C TYR A 110 -1.07 -1.01 -14.83
N ASN A 111 0.01 -0.77 -15.60
CA ASN A 111 0.82 -1.79 -16.24
C ASN A 111 2.30 -1.40 -16.08
N LYS A 112 3.07 -2.24 -15.41
CA LYS A 112 4.48 -2.01 -15.08
C LYS A 112 5.32 -3.19 -15.53
N PRO A 113 5.53 -3.37 -16.87
CA PRO A 113 6.32 -4.46 -17.40
C PRO A 113 7.78 -4.34 -16.94
N LEU A 114 8.40 -5.49 -16.73
CA LEU A 114 9.82 -5.62 -16.39
C LEU A 114 10.48 -6.56 -17.38
N ALA A 115 11.60 -6.13 -17.96
CA ALA A 115 12.51 -6.96 -18.72
C ALA A 115 13.80 -7.16 -17.93
N THR A 116 14.30 -8.40 -17.86
CA THR A 116 15.58 -8.73 -17.22
C THR A 116 16.43 -9.59 -18.14
N LEU A 117 17.73 -9.35 -18.11
CA LEU A 117 18.74 -10.22 -18.72
C LEU A 117 19.71 -10.64 -17.62
N ASN A 118 19.68 -11.91 -17.26
CA ASN A 118 20.63 -12.50 -16.34
C ASN A 118 21.76 -13.19 -17.12
N TRP A 119 22.97 -12.95 -16.69
CA TRP A 119 24.18 -13.56 -17.23
C TRP A 119 25.00 -14.15 -16.09
N ASP A 120 25.19 -15.45 -16.15
CA ASP A 120 26.07 -16.18 -15.25
C ASP A 120 27.30 -16.62 -16.02
N TRP A 121 28.47 -16.46 -15.40
CA TRP A 121 29.76 -16.87 -15.94
C TRP A 121 30.57 -17.61 -14.87
N ASP A 122 30.77 -18.90 -15.07
CA ASP A 122 31.69 -19.71 -14.30
C ASP A 122 33.12 -19.47 -14.81
N ILE A 123 33.81 -18.45 -14.23
CA ILE A 123 35.14 -17.99 -14.70
C ILE A 123 36.16 -19.12 -14.57
N ASN A 124 36.11 -19.81 -13.46
CA ASN A 124 36.88 -21.03 -13.17
C ASN A 124 36.28 -21.77 -11.97
N SER A 125 36.97 -22.81 -11.45
CA SER A 125 36.50 -23.60 -10.30
C SER A 125 36.34 -22.79 -8.99
N THR A 126 36.92 -21.60 -8.90
CA THR A 126 36.94 -20.77 -7.70
C THR A 126 35.99 -19.56 -7.84
N TRP A 127 35.90 -18.97 -9.03
CA TRP A 127 35.23 -17.71 -9.25
C TRP A 127 34.03 -17.84 -10.18
N LYS A 128 32.93 -17.23 -9.77
CA LYS A 128 31.69 -17.10 -10.55
C LYS A 128 31.23 -15.65 -10.57
N LEU A 129 30.81 -15.15 -11.74
CA LEU A 129 30.18 -13.85 -11.91
C LEU A 129 28.70 -14.04 -12.23
N ASN A 130 27.83 -13.38 -11.45
CA ASN A 130 26.39 -13.33 -11.68
C ASN A 130 26.01 -11.88 -11.95
N SER A 131 25.40 -11.59 -13.09
CA SER A 131 24.99 -10.24 -13.47
C SER A 131 23.54 -10.23 -13.91
N SER A 132 22.81 -9.20 -13.51
CA SER A 132 21.42 -8.95 -13.90
C SER A 132 21.28 -7.53 -14.40
N PHE A 133 20.77 -7.37 -15.62
CA PHE A 133 20.40 -6.09 -16.22
C PHE A 133 18.88 -6.05 -16.32
N TYR A 134 18.27 -4.93 -15.94
CA TYR A 134 16.83 -4.84 -15.93
C TYR A 134 16.31 -3.46 -16.34
N GLY A 135 15.09 -3.44 -16.85
CA GLY A 135 14.41 -2.21 -17.21
C GLY A 135 12.90 -2.33 -17.17
N SER A 136 12.25 -1.24 -16.81
CA SER A 136 10.80 -1.12 -16.72
C SER A 136 10.33 0.24 -17.23
N ALA A 137 9.21 0.27 -17.93
CA ALA A 137 8.51 1.48 -18.34
C ALA A 137 7.05 1.40 -17.84
N GLY A 138 6.85 1.66 -16.56
CA GLY A 138 5.56 1.55 -15.90
C GLY A 138 4.65 2.75 -16.17
N ARG A 139 3.36 2.46 -16.37
CA ARG A 139 2.29 3.47 -16.54
C ARG A 139 1.12 3.08 -15.68
N GLY A 140 0.51 4.08 -15.04
CA GLY A 140 -0.67 3.85 -14.21
C GLY A 140 -1.01 5.02 -13.32
N GLY A 141 -2.09 4.87 -12.56
CA GLY A 141 -2.58 5.88 -11.66
C GLY A 141 -3.83 5.44 -10.89
N GLY A 142 -4.39 6.38 -10.15
CA GLY A 142 -5.63 6.20 -9.43
C GLY A 142 -6.58 7.36 -9.67
N THR A 143 -7.87 7.06 -9.91
CA THR A 143 -8.90 8.09 -10.05
C THR A 143 -9.36 8.59 -8.68
N GLY A 144 -10.05 9.71 -8.68
CA GLY A 144 -10.67 10.29 -7.50
C GLY A 144 -11.45 11.56 -7.83
N PRO A 145 -12.22 12.08 -6.88
CA PRO A 145 -12.97 13.30 -7.08
C PRO A 145 -12.07 14.53 -7.21
N ARG A 146 -12.53 15.52 -7.92
CA ARG A 146 -11.99 16.88 -7.95
C ARG A 146 -13.14 17.85 -8.11
N GLY A 147 -13.18 18.83 -7.22
CA GLY A 147 -14.27 19.79 -7.13
C GLY A 147 -15.19 19.51 -5.96
N LYS A 148 -16.26 20.27 -5.87
CA LYS A 148 -17.22 20.26 -4.77
C LYS A 148 -18.63 20.22 -5.37
N ASN A 149 -19.58 19.63 -4.70
CA ASN A 149 -20.98 19.72 -5.08
C ASN A 149 -21.75 20.57 -4.06
N TYR A 150 -22.71 21.33 -4.51
CA TYR A 150 -23.58 22.19 -3.68
C TYR A 150 -24.91 21.51 -3.48
N TYR A 151 -25.32 21.46 -2.24
CA TYR A 151 -26.59 20.89 -1.88
C TYR A 151 -27.35 21.75 -0.87
N ASN A 152 -28.64 22.01 -1.11
CA ASN A 152 -29.56 22.77 -0.24
C ASN A 152 -29.02 24.10 0.34
N GLY A 153 -28.11 24.80 -0.36
CA GLY A 153 -27.58 26.08 0.09
C GLY A 153 -26.34 26.01 0.97
N ASP A 154 -25.96 24.84 1.41
CA ASP A 154 -24.71 24.62 2.13
C ASP A 154 -23.65 23.99 1.24
N LEU A 155 -22.40 24.40 1.42
CA LEU A 155 -21.24 23.86 0.71
C LEU A 155 -20.95 22.46 1.19
N ASP A 156 -21.59 21.48 0.61
CA ASP A 156 -21.26 20.09 0.92
C ASP A 156 -20.04 19.65 0.15
N ILE A 157 -19.00 19.56 0.91
CA ILE A 157 -17.66 19.50 0.36
C ILE A 157 -17.39 18.22 -0.37
N LEU A 158 -18.15 17.15 -0.24
CA LEU A 158 -17.86 15.92 -0.99
C LEU A 158 -18.86 14.80 -0.68
N PRO A 159 -19.50 14.20 -1.67
CA PRO A 159 -20.21 12.94 -1.47
C PRO A 159 -19.29 11.78 -1.06
N PHE A 160 -18.03 12.03 -0.68
CA PHE A 160 -16.97 11.04 -0.42
C PHE A 160 -16.32 11.21 0.94
N ARG A 161 -16.77 12.17 1.75
CA ARG A 161 -16.27 12.39 3.09
C ARG A 161 -17.10 11.66 4.15
N LYS A 162 -16.46 11.50 5.30
CA LYS A 162 -16.86 10.83 6.51
C LYS A 162 -18.18 11.31 7.12
N ASP A 163 -18.56 12.56 6.86
CA ASP A 163 -19.60 13.29 7.60
C ASP A 163 -20.97 13.33 6.87
N LEU A 164 -21.15 12.49 5.87
CA LEU A 164 -22.23 12.61 4.91
C LEU A 164 -23.48 11.81 5.25
N THR A 165 -23.44 10.99 6.26
CA THR A 165 -24.60 10.18 6.65
C THR A 165 -25.73 11.00 7.22
N GLU A 166 -25.44 12.11 7.92
CA GLU A 166 -26.45 12.95 8.52
C GLU A 166 -27.19 13.85 7.51
N HIS A 167 -26.47 14.39 6.51
CA HIS A 167 -27.05 15.31 5.53
C HIS A 167 -27.90 14.67 4.41
N TYR A 168 -27.63 13.42 4.06
CA TYR A 168 -28.29 12.79 2.90
C TYR A 168 -29.55 12.00 3.24
N LEU A 169 -29.73 11.63 4.49
CA LEU A 169 -30.80 10.74 4.91
C LEU A 169 -32.03 11.48 5.44
N GLU A 170 -31.86 12.70 5.97
CA GLU A 170 -32.97 13.43 6.57
C GLU A 170 -33.91 14.09 5.55
N ASP A 171 -33.43 14.45 4.34
CA ASP A 171 -34.23 15.25 3.37
C ASP A 171 -34.54 14.55 2.05
N GLY A 172 -34.08 13.33 1.80
CA GLY A 172 -34.39 12.57 0.58
C GLY A 172 -33.82 13.12 -0.71
N ASN A 173 -32.85 14.00 -0.65
CA ASN A 173 -32.34 14.81 -1.76
C ASN A 173 -30.82 14.71 -1.96
N GLY A 174 -30.14 13.68 -1.49
CA GLY A 174 -28.69 13.51 -1.63
C GLY A 174 -28.28 12.83 -2.92
N SER A 175 -26.98 12.90 -3.22
CA SER A 175 -26.36 12.08 -4.26
C SER A 175 -26.07 10.64 -3.81
N ARG A 176 -26.69 10.20 -2.72
CA ARG A 176 -26.65 8.81 -2.25
C ARG A 176 -28.04 8.21 -2.19
N ASN A 177 -28.11 6.95 -2.56
CA ASN A 177 -29.27 6.10 -2.39
C ASN A 177 -29.40 5.65 -0.91
N GLU A 178 -30.57 5.13 -0.54
CA GLU A 178 -30.84 4.63 0.82
C GLU A 178 -29.89 3.50 1.26
N ASP A 179 -29.32 2.75 0.32
CA ASP A 179 -28.33 1.71 0.58
C ASP A 179 -26.89 2.22 0.73
N GLY A 180 -26.70 3.54 0.72
CA GLY A 180 -25.41 4.21 0.83
C GLY A 180 -24.57 4.24 -0.44
N THR A 181 -25.08 3.71 -1.56
CA THR A 181 -24.41 3.85 -2.86
C THR A 181 -24.58 5.25 -3.44
N ILE A 182 -23.66 5.68 -4.30
CA ILE A 182 -23.71 6.99 -4.93
C ILE A 182 -24.61 6.92 -6.17
N ASP A 183 -25.55 7.85 -6.28
CA ASP A 183 -26.29 8.12 -7.51
C ASP A 183 -25.46 9.06 -8.40
N PHE A 184 -24.67 8.47 -9.31
CA PHE A 184 -23.84 9.27 -10.21
C PHE A 184 -24.65 10.01 -11.29
N ASP A 185 -25.84 9.55 -11.63
CA ASP A 185 -26.72 10.26 -12.57
C ASP A 185 -27.26 11.54 -11.95
N ALA A 186 -27.58 11.52 -10.65
CA ALA A 186 -27.93 12.73 -9.90
C ALA A 186 -26.76 13.73 -9.84
N LEU A 187 -25.50 13.25 -9.66
CA LEU A 187 -24.31 14.11 -9.71
C LEU A 187 -24.10 14.73 -11.10
N VAL A 188 -24.27 13.95 -12.17
CA VAL A 188 -24.21 14.46 -13.55
C VAL A 188 -25.29 15.51 -13.79
N ALA A 189 -26.53 15.25 -13.40
CA ALA A 189 -27.64 16.21 -13.51
C ALA A 189 -27.37 17.50 -12.73
N ALA A 190 -26.83 17.37 -11.50
CA ALA A 190 -26.46 18.55 -10.69
C ALA A 190 -25.34 19.37 -11.34
N ASN A 191 -24.32 18.72 -11.92
CA ASN A 191 -23.28 19.42 -12.68
C ASN A 191 -23.86 20.21 -13.85
N GLN A 192 -24.76 19.62 -14.63
CA GLN A 192 -25.39 20.25 -15.79
C GLN A 192 -26.34 21.37 -15.37
N ALA A 193 -27.18 21.16 -14.37
CA ALA A 193 -28.08 22.15 -13.83
C ALA A 193 -27.39 23.40 -13.25
N THR A 194 -26.18 23.19 -12.71
CA THR A 194 -25.36 24.25 -12.10
C THR A 194 -24.98 25.35 -13.08
N THR A 195 -24.97 25.07 -14.37
CA THR A 195 -24.56 26.02 -15.41
C THR A 195 -25.76 26.75 -16.07
N ASP A 196 -26.96 26.26 -15.86
CA ASP A 196 -28.12 26.80 -16.51
C ASP A 196 -28.59 28.12 -15.88
N GLY A 197 -28.71 29.16 -16.72
CA GLY A 197 -29.29 30.43 -16.35
C GLY A 197 -28.48 31.31 -15.38
N TYR A 198 -27.22 31.00 -15.16
CA TYR A 198 -26.38 31.77 -14.27
C TYR A 198 -25.84 33.05 -14.94
N THR A 199 -25.94 34.19 -14.26
CA THR A 199 -25.55 35.51 -14.76
C THR A 199 -24.51 36.26 -13.90
N GLY A 200 -23.92 35.61 -12.92
CA GLY A 200 -22.94 36.21 -12.00
C GLY A 200 -21.50 36.27 -12.54
N ASP A 201 -20.63 36.93 -11.78
CA ASP A 201 -19.21 37.06 -12.12
C ASP A 201 -18.46 35.76 -11.79
N ILE A 202 -17.89 35.13 -12.80
CA ILE A 202 -17.15 33.88 -12.73
C ILE A 202 -15.62 34.06 -12.59
N SER A 203 -15.17 35.33 -12.58
CA SER A 203 -13.71 35.63 -12.62
C SER A 203 -12.93 35.26 -11.38
N SER A 204 -13.63 35.04 -10.26
CA SER A 204 -13.00 34.73 -8.97
C SER A 204 -12.72 33.25 -8.75
N PHE A 205 -12.94 32.39 -9.76
CA PHE A 205 -12.87 30.93 -9.58
C PHE A 205 -11.61 30.27 -10.11
N ALA A 206 -10.69 30.02 -9.24
CA ALA A 206 -9.58 29.15 -9.53
C ALA A 206 -10.02 27.66 -9.56
N GLY A 207 -9.62 26.93 -10.59
CA GLY A 207 -9.90 25.49 -10.72
C GLY A 207 -11.35 25.15 -11.13
N GLN A 208 -11.95 25.98 -11.92
CA GLN A 208 -13.35 25.84 -12.32
C GLN A 208 -13.62 24.85 -13.42
N MET A 209 -14.81 24.34 -13.38
CA MET A 209 -15.35 23.43 -14.37
C MET A 209 -16.31 24.18 -15.28
N ILE A 210 -16.42 23.75 -16.52
CA ILE A 210 -17.24 24.37 -17.53
C ILE A 210 -18.37 23.43 -17.89
N GLY A 211 -19.58 23.89 -17.75
CA GLY A 211 -20.76 23.24 -18.31
C GLY A 211 -21.11 23.75 -19.70
N SER A 212 -22.14 23.21 -20.27
CA SER A 212 -22.63 23.57 -21.61
C SER A 212 -22.91 25.06 -21.82
N ASN A 213 -23.17 25.81 -20.75
CA ASN A 213 -23.44 27.23 -20.75
C ASN A 213 -22.28 28.12 -20.29
N GLY A 214 -21.06 27.59 -20.20
CA GLY A 214 -19.87 28.34 -19.83
C GLY A 214 -19.33 28.04 -18.43
N PHE A 215 -18.69 29.04 -17.81
CA PHE A 215 -18.06 28.87 -16.52
C PHE A 215 -19.06 28.84 -15.38
N ASN A 216 -18.79 27.99 -14.41
CA ASN A 216 -19.44 28.03 -13.12
C ASN A 216 -18.87 29.13 -12.25
N ASP A 217 -19.74 29.75 -11.47
CA ASP A 217 -19.33 30.77 -10.53
C ASP A 217 -19.43 30.26 -9.09
N SER A 218 -18.37 30.42 -8.37
CA SER A 218 -18.29 29.98 -7.00
C SER A 218 -18.99 30.88 -6.01
N ASN A 219 -19.15 32.10 -6.36
CA ASN A 219 -19.88 33.01 -5.47
C ASN A 219 -21.36 32.65 -5.34
N VAL A 220 -21.80 31.64 -6.05
CA VAL A 220 -23.21 31.28 -6.13
C VAL A 220 -23.45 29.85 -5.76
N ASN A 221 -22.80 29.40 -4.73
CA ASN A 221 -23.19 28.12 -4.24
C ASN A 221 -23.23 27.03 -5.32
N ARG A 222 -22.31 27.10 -6.30
CA ARG A 222 -22.23 26.15 -7.39
C ARG A 222 -20.98 25.38 -7.25
N ALA A 223 -21.13 24.10 -7.18
CA ALA A 223 -20.02 23.22 -7.20
C ALA A 223 -20.25 22.18 -8.27
N VAL A 224 -19.22 21.86 -8.97
CA VAL A 224 -19.22 20.82 -9.96
C VAL A 224 -18.09 19.85 -9.65
N LEU A 225 -18.32 18.60 -9.97
CA LEU A 225 -17.45 17.51 -9.61
C LEU A 225 -17.02 16.76 -10.85
N ILE A 226 -15.73 16.55 -11.01
CA ILE A 226 -15.17 15.65 -12.02
C ILE A 226 -14.47 14.45 -11.37
N ARG A 227 -14.26 13.39 -12.13
CA ARG A 227 -13.31 12.35 -11.77
C ARG A 227 -11.97 12.64 -12.43
N ARG A 228 -10.96 12.97 -11.59
CA ARG A 228 -9.57 13.14 -12.01
C ARG A 228 -8.81 11.82 -11.95
N ALA A 229 -7.63 11.75 -12.57
CA ALA A 229 -6.65 10.69 -12.36
C ALA A 229 -5.33 11.28 -11.89
N SER A 230 -4.81 10.81 -10.74
CA SER A 230 -3.45 11.04 -10.29
C SER A 230 -2.57 9.94 -10.88
N MET A 231 -1.63 10.32 -11.72
CA MET A 231 -0.79 9.41 -12.48
C MET A 231 0.56 9.22 -11.79
N ASN A 232 0.97 7.96 -11.67
CA ASN A 232 2.26 7.52 -11.15
C ASN A 232 2.93 6.62 -12.19
N SER A 233 3.70 7.23 -13.07
CA SER A 233 4.40 6.55 -14.16
C SER A 233 5.90 6.56 -13.91
N HIS A 234 6.64 5.61 -14.48
CA HIS A 234 8.09 5.61 -14.33
C HIS A 234 8.82 5.02 -15.54
N ASN A 235 10.07 5.40 -15.66
CA ASN A 235 11.09 4.68 -16.42
C ASN A 235 12.20 4.30 -15.43
N TRP A 236 12.66 3.05 -15.51
CA TRP A 236 13.61 2.51 -14.58
C TRP A 236 14.56 1.56 -15.29
N ILE A 237 15.87 1.72 -15.11
CA ILE A 237 16.91 0.80 -15.58
C ILE A 237 17.91 0.55 -14.46
N GLY A 238 18.53 -0.63 -14.46
CA GLY A 238 19.58 -0.94 -13.51
C GLY A 238 20.42 -2.15 -13.90
N ALA A 239 21.49 -2.32 -13.16
CA ALA A 239 22.41 -3.44 -13.28
C ALA A 239 22.91 -3.84 -11.88
N ILE A 240 22.90 -5.14 -11.61
CA ILE A 240 23.48 -5.74 -10.40
C ILE A 240 24.49 -6.77 -10.87
N SER A 241 25.69 -6.78 -10.28
CA SER A 241 26.71 -7.77 -10.60
C SER A 241 27.42 -8.21 -9.33
N ASN A 242 27.53 -9.53 -9.12
CA ASN A 242 28.20 -10.13 -7.97
C ASN A 242 29.29 -11.09 -8.45
N LEU A 243 30.51 -10.85 -8.00
CA LEU A 243 31.64 -11.77 -8.15
C LEU A 243 31.75 -12.61 -6.88
N GLU A 244 31.52 -13.90 -7.03
CA GLU A 244 31.56 -14.87 -5.93
C GLU A 244 32.84 -15.71 -6.01
N GLY A 245 33.49 -15.95 -4.88
CA GLY A 245 34.68 -16.79 -4.76
C GLY A 245 34.50 -17.88 -3.70
N GLN A 246 34.94 -19.10 -4.01
CA GLN A 246 34.93 -20.24 -3.07
C GLN A 246 36.37 -20.70 -2.79
N PHE A 247 36.82 -20.59 -1.55
CA PHE A 247 38.17 -20.92 -1.08
C PHE A 247 38.11 -21.93 0.05
N GLY A 248 37.94 -23.19 -0.29
CA GLY A 248 37.71 -24.22 0.72
C GLY A 248 36.45 -23.96 1.53
N LYS A 249 36.60 -23.69 2.82
CA LYS A 249 35.48 -23.38 3.74
C LYS A 249 35.02 -21.92 3.72
N VAL A 250 35.71 -21.06 2.98
CA VAL A 250 35.40 -19.63 2.89
C VAL A 250 34.70 -19.32 1.55
N ARG A 251 33.51 -18.73 1.63
CA ARG A 251 32.82 -18.09 0.49
C ARG A 251 32.92 -16.59 0.63
N THR A 252 33.25 -15.91 -0.46
CA THR A 252 33.24 -14.45 -0.52
C THR A 252 32.39 -13.96 -1.67
N SER A 253 31.83 -12.76 -1.54
CA SER A 253 31.13 -12.08 -2.64
C SER A 253 31.47 -10.58 -2.59
N ILE A 254 31.67 -10.00 -3.77
CA ILE A 254 31.74 -8.54 -3.95
C ILE A 254 30.72 -8.18 -5.01
N GLY A 255 29.85 -7.23 -4.68
CA GLY A 255 28.74 -6.83 -5.54
C GLY A 255 28.68 -5.34 -5.80
N VAL A 256 28.22 -4.98 -7.01
CA VAL A 256 27.87 -3.61 -7.39
C VAL A 256 26.40 -3.57 -7.79
N ASP A 257 25.71 -2.46 -7.45
CA ASP A 257 24.31 -2.19 -7.78
C ASP A 257 24.18 -0.76 -8.30
N LEU A 258 23.73 -0.61 -9.54
CA LEU A 258 23.54 0.67 -10.21
C LEU A 258 22.10 0.79 -10.68
N ARG A 259 21.43 1.92 -10.38
CA ARG A 259 20.06 2.20 -10.83
C ARG A 259 19.88 3.64 -11.25
N SER A 260 19.01 3.83 -12.23
CA SER A 260 18.46 5.12 -12.60
C SER A 260 16.94 5.00 -12.68
N TYR A 261 16.25 5.82 -11.95
CA TYR A 261 14.78 5.88 -11.87
C TYR A 261 14.31 7.28 -12.21
N LYS A 262 13.32 7.38 -13.08
CA LYS A 262 12.60 8.61 -13.39
C LYS A 262 11.11 8.38 -13.17
N GLY A 263 10.55 9.01 -12.14
CA GLY A 263 9.14 8.96 -11.77
C GLY A 263 8.40 10.18 -12.26
N PHE A 264 7.26 9.98 -12.93
CA PHE A 264 6.40 11.06 -13.45
C PHE A 264 5.13 11.09 -12.61
N HIS A 265 4.91 12.19 -11.91
CA HIS A 265 3.75 12.42 -11.05
C HIS A 265 2.96 13.60 -11.59
N TYR A 266 1.73 13.36 -12.02
CA TYR A 266 0.88 14.40 -12.60
C TYR A 266 -0.60 14.05 -12.41
N ARG A 267 -1.44 15.05 -12.56
CA ARG A 267 -2.90 14.90 -12.52
C ARG A 267 -3.51 15.25 -13.86
N THR A 268 -4.58 14.57 -14.23
CA THR A 268 -5.30 14.80 -15.48
C THR A 268 -6.78 14.47 -15.29
N VAL A 269 -7.62 14.86 -16.25
CA VAL A 269 -9.06 14.57 -16.24
C VAL A 269 -9.30 13.15 -16.75
N ASN A 270 -10.12 12.38 -16.04
CA ASN A 270 -10.55 11.05 -16.46
C ASN A 270 -12.02 11.03 -16.92
N ASN A 271 -12.92 11.70 -16.20
CA ASN A 271 -14.33 11.79 -16.56
C ASN A 271 -14.85 13.17 -16.17
N LEU A 272 -15.46 13.88 -17.11
CA LEU A 272 -16.00 15.23 -16.90
C LEU A 272 -17.35 15.24 -16.20
N MET A 273 -17.98 14.09 -15.93
CA MET A 273 -19.25 13.97 -15.22
C MET A 273 -20.35 14.89 -15.80
N GLY A 274 -20.50 14.84 -17.14
CA GLY A 274 -21.52 15.61 -17.86
C GLY A 274 -21.16 17.05 -18.19
N LEU A 275 -19.95 17.52 -17.89
CA LEU A 275 -19.45 18.84 -18.20
C LEU A 275 -18.71 18.85 -19.55
N ASP A 276 -18.68 20.06 -20.22
CA ASP A 276 -17.96 20.26 -21.49
C ASP A 276 -16.43 20.38 -21.30
N GLY A 277 -15.97 20.71 -20.10
CA GLY A 277 -14.55 20.87 -19.81
C GLY A 277 -14.27 21.20 -18.35
N TYR A 278 -12.98 21.18 -18.04
CA TYR A 278 -12.42 21.57 -16.74
C TYR A 278 -11.49 22.76 -16.95
N TYR A 279 -11.77 23.88 -16.26
CA TYR A 279 -10.91 25.06 -16.29
C TYR A 279 -9.83 24.95 -15.21
N SER A 280 -8.62 24.65 -15.62
CA SER A 280 -7.47 24.47 -14.74
C SER A 280 -6.64 25.74 -14.64
N THR A 281 -6.36 26.18 -13.41
CA THR A 281 -5.47 27.29 -13.08
C THR A 281 -4.25 26.86 -12.28
N GLY A 282 -4.08 25.55 -12.01
CA GLY A 282 -3.02 25.02 -11.17
C GLY A 282 -1.60 25.21 -11.72
N ASN A 283 -1.45 25.47 -13.02
CA ASN A 283 -0.12 25.72 -13.60
C ASN A 283 0.25 27.21 -13.48
N ARG A 284 1.08 27.55 -12.52
CA ARG A 284 1.55 28.93 -12.29
C ARG A 284 2.41 29.49 -13.45
N ASN A 285 2.91 28.62 -14.33
CA ASN A 285 3.70 29.01 -15.51
C ASN A 285 2.84 29.39 -16.72
N SER A 286 1.53 29.15 -16.66
CA SER A 286 0.60 29.47 -17.74
C SER A 286 -0.69 30.05 -17.19
N GLY A 287 -1.42 30.83 -18.00
CA GLY A 287 -2.79 31.24 -17.65
C GLY A 287 -3.73 30.03 -17.59
N GLY A 288 -4.95 30.25 -17.10
CA GLY A 288 -5.98 29.23 -17.02
C GLY A 288 -6.22 28.55 -18.38
N GLN A 289 -6.43 27.25 -18.37
CA GLN A 289 -6.65 26.41 -19.56
C GLN A 289 -7.92 25.59 -19.42
N ILE A 290 -8.70 25.51 -20.50
CA ILE A 290 -9.87 24.63 -20.59
C ILE A 290 -9.40 23.26 -21.08
N ILE A 291 -9.66 22.22 -20.30
CA ILE A 291 -9.31 20.84 -20.61
C ILE A 291 -10.60 20.05 -20.84
N ASN A 292 -10.80 19.64 -22.08
CA ASN A 292 -11.95 18.86 -22.54
C ASN A 292 -11.57 17.44 -22.98
N THR A 293 -10.31 17.08 -22.85
CA THR A 293 -9.83 15.72 -23.15
C THR A 293 -9.68 14.90 -21.89
N THR A 294 -10.09 13.65 -21.97
CA THR A 294 -10.02 12.70 -20.86
C THR A 294 -9.07 11.55 -21.18
N ILE A 295 -8.50 10.95 -20.14
CA ILE A 295 -7.75 9.71 -20.28
C ILE A 295 -8.64 8.50 -19.94
N ASN A 296 -8.33 7.36 -20.56
CA ASN A 296 -8.92 6.10 -20.12
C ASN A 296 -8.12 5.54 -18.94
N ALA A 297 -8.81 5.26 -17.82
CA ALA A 297 -8.26 4.60 -16.63
C ALA A 297 -8.09 3.09 -16.87
N SER A 298 -7.27 2.72 -17.84
CA SER A 298 -6.99 1.34 -18.30
C SER A 298 -5.50 1.05 -18.25
N PRO A 299 -5.10 -0.18 -17.90
CA PRO A 299 -3.68 -0.56 -17.77
C PRO A 299 -2.90 -0.47 -19.09
N PHE A 300 -3.55 -0.64 -20.23
CA PHE A 300 -2.90 -0.66 -21.55
C PHE A 300 -3.11 0.62 -22.36
N ASN A 301 -3.87 1.56 -21.89
CA ASN A 301 -4.21 2.80 -22.59
C ASN A 301 -4.13 4.04 -21.69
N SER A 302 -3.17 4.08 -20.80
CA SER A 302 -2.94 5.22 -19.90
C SER A 302 -1.99 6.23 -20.53
N THR A 303 -2.45 6.97 -21.54
CA THR A 303 -1.61 7.81 -22.40
C THR A 303 -1.41 9.24 -21.90
N GLY A 304 -1.80 9.56 -20.67
CA GLY A 304 -1.76 10.92 -20.14
C GLY A 304 -0.39 11.61 -20.03
N LEU A 305 0.73 10.90 -20.30
CA LEU A 305 2.07 11.48 -20.15
C LEU A 305 2.31 12.70 -21.05
N ASN A 306 1.77 12.68 -22.27
CA ASN A 306 1.89 13.77 -23.25
C ASN A 306 0.63 14.62 -23.36
N GLY A 307 -0.44 14.30 -22.61
CA GLY A 307 -1.71 15.03 -22.59
C GLY A 307 -1.70 16.23 -21.65
N PRO A 308 -2.80 17.01 -21.65
CA PRO A 308 -2.99 18.11 -20.72
C PRO A 308 -3.01 17.63 -19.28
N LYS A 309 -2.45 18.44 -18.39
CA LYS A 309 -2.35 18.16 -16.97
C LYS A 309 -3.06 19.24 -16.16
N ILE A 310 -3.54 18.86 -14.99
CA ILE A 310 -4.20 19.74 -14.03
C ILE A 310 -3.48 19.64 -12.68
N ASP A 311 -3.65 20.62 -11.86
CA ASP A 311 -3.20 20.72 -10.46
C ASP A 311 -1.68 20.61 -10.25
N TYR A 312 -1.00 19.57 -10.73
CA TYR A 312 0.44 19.39 -10.58
C TYR A 312 1.06 18.55 -11.71
N TYR A 313 2.33 18.82 -11.98
CA TYR A 313 3.20 17.95 -12.78
C TYR A 313 4.64 18.08 -12.30
N ASN A 314 5.13 17.02 -11.69
CA ASN A 314 6.52 16.93 -11.25
C ASN A 314 7.17 15.60 -11.65
N VAL A 315 8.49 15.61 -11.69
CA VAL A 315 9.32 14.44 -12.02
C VAL A 315 10.37 14.26 -10.93
N GLY A 316 10.45 13.05 -10.39
CA GLY A 316 11.51 12.64 -9.47
C GLY A 316 12.58 11.84 -10.21
N ASN A 317 13.82 12.31 -10.21
CA ASN A 317 14.98 11.57 -10.69
C ASN A 317 15.73 11.01 -9.48
N VAL A 318 15.95 9.68 -9.45
CA VAL A 318 16.68 9.01 -8.38
C VAL A 318 17.75 8.13 -8.99
N GLY A 319 19.00 8.40 -8.63
CA GLY A 319 20.15 7.57 -8.95
C GLY A 319 20.57 6.73 -7.75
N TRP A 320 21.10 5.55 -7.98
CA TRP A 320 21.65 4.68 -6.95
C TRP A 320 22.96 4.08 -7.44
N ALA A 321 23.99 4.12 -6.60
CA ALA A 321 25.24 3.41 -6.79
C ALA A 321 25.66 2.77 -5.47
N GLY A 322 25.79 1.44 -5.45
CA GLY A 322 26.12 0.66 -4.26
C GLY A 322 27.26 -0.31 -4.50
N LEU A 323 28.08 -0.50 -3.47
CA LEU A 323 29.12 -1.52 -3.36
C LEU A 323 28.86 -2.34 -2.11
N ASN A 324 28.90 -3.66 -2.22
CA ASN A 324 28.70 -4.55 -1.07
C ASN A 324 29.72 -5.70 -1.09
N GLY A 325 29.89 -6.30 0.07
CA GLY A 325 30.75 -7.47 0.24
C GLY A 325 30.22 -8.42 1.30
N LEU A 326 30.53 -9.71 1.13
CA LEU A 326 30.18 -10.77 2.06
C LEU A 326 31.35 -11.72 2.21
N VAL A 327 31.59 -12.16 3.44
CA VAL A 327 32.46 -13.28 3.76
C VAL A 327 31.69 -14.26 4.64
N GLU A 328 31.69 -15.52 4.25
CA GLU A 328 31.07 -16.60 4.98
C GLU A 328 32.11 -17.72 5.22
N TYR A 329 32.18 -18.18 6.44
CA TYR A 329 32.99 -19.36 6.82
C TYR A 329 32.05 -20.46 7.28
N ASN A 330 32.23 -21.67 6.69
CA ASN A 330 31.41 -22.83 7.01
C ASN A 330 32.35 -24.00 7.44
N GLU A 331 32.23 -24.44 8.69
CA GLU A 331 33.00 -25.57 9.27
C GLU A 331 32.16 -26.84 9.26
N ASP A 332 32.18 -27.60 8.15
CA ASP A 332 31.66 -28.97 8.02
C ASP A 332 30.34 -29.23 8.76
N ASN A 333 29.33 -28.37 8.61
CA ASN A 333 28.06 -28.39 9.32
C ASN A 333 28.15 -28.19 10.85
N LEU A 334 29.30 -27.90 11.42
CA LEU A 334 29.42 -27.62 12.86
C LEU A 334 28.99 -26.19 13.17
N TYR A 335 29.56 -25.21 12.45
CA TYR A 335 29.16 -23.81 12.56
C TYR A 335 29.32 -23.06 11.24
N ASN A 336 28.50 -22.06 11.06
CA ASN A 336 28.56 -21.12 9.96
C ASN A 336 28.60 -19.70 10.53
N VAL A 337 29.50 -18.87 10.01
CA VAL A 337 29.60 -17.45 10.38
C VAL A 337 29.58 -16.63 9.10
N VAL A 338 28.74 -15.59 9.06
CA VAL A 338 28.65 -14.68 7.93
C VAL A 338 28.79 -13.24 8.41
N ILE A 339 29.55 -12.44 7.65
CA ILE A 339 29.64 -10.99 7.81
C ILE A 339 29.42 -10.38 6.42
N GLN A 340 28.56 -9.38 6.37
CA GLN A 340 28.30 -8.61 5.13
C GLN A 340 28.19 -7.12 5.42
N GLY A 341 28.66 -6.32 4.50
CA GLY A 341 28.56 -4.87 4.59
C GLY A 341 28.46 -4.24 3.22
N GLY A 342 27.99 -3.01 3.19
CA GLY A 342 27.87 -2.25 1.96
C GLY A 342 27.74 -0.76 2.19
N LEU A 343 28.14 -0.02 1.17
CA LEU A 343 28.00 1.43 1.11
C LEU A 343 27.25 1.79 -0.17
N SER A 344 26.44 2.82 -0.12
CA SER A 344 25.71 3.31 -1.28
C SER A 344 25.58 4.82 -1.27
N ASN A 345 25.56 5.40 -2.46
CA ASN A 345 25.14 6.77 -2.67
C ASN A 345 23.80 6.79 -3.40
N GLN A 346 22.87 7.57 -2.92
CA GLN A 346 21.61 7.86 -3.57
C GLN A 346 21.56 9.34 -3.93
N SER A 347 21.29 9.63 -5.20
CA SER A 347 21.12 11.00 -5.68
C SER A 347 19.65 11.28 -5.96
N PHE A 348 19.22 12.50 -5.62
CA PHE A 348 17.85 12.95 -5.80
C PHE A 348 17.82 14.28 -6.52
N GLN A 349 16.91 14.42 -7.48
CA GLN A 349 16.62 15.68 -8.14
C GLN A 349 15.13 15.73 -8.48
N ARG A 350 14.50 16.88 -8.25
CA ARG A 350 13.08 17.12 -8.55
C ARG A 350 12.95 18.12 -9.69
N GLU A 351 12.05 17.84 -10.62
CA GLU A 351 11.63 18.77 -11.67
C GLU A 351 10.18 19.13 -11.41
N ASP A 352 9.84 20.43 -11.34
CA ASP A 352 8.48 20.91 -11.16
C ASP A 352 8.06 21.78 -12.32
N TYR A 353 6.99 21.39 -12.99
CA TYR A 353 6.51 22.09 -14.19
C TYR A 353 5.29 22.97 -13.95
N PHE A 354 4.78 23.03 -12.72
CA PHE A 354 3.55 23.73 -12.36
C PHE A 354 3.76 24.82 -11.32
N ASP A 355 4.48 24.52 -10.24
CA ASP A 355 4.52 25.37 -9.06
C ASP A 355 5.79 26.23 -8.96
N VAL A 356 6.86 25.90 -9.68
CA VAL A 356 8.14 26.62 -9.63
C VAL A 356 8.49 27.28 -10.96
N PRO A 357 7.97 28.47 -11.23
CA PRO A 357 8.12 29.12 -12.56
C PRO A 357 9.55 29.49 -12.93
N SER A 358 10.37 29.92 -11.95
CA SER A 358 11.69 30.51 -12.21
C SER A 358 12.82 29.47 -12.21
N ASN A 359 12.66 28.36 -11.55
CA ASN A 359 13.67 27.30 -11.46
C ASN A 359 12.99 25.94 -11.35
N PRO A 360 12.53 25.36 -12.48
CA PRO A 360 11.76 24.12 -12.44
C PRO A 360 12.59 22.90 -12.05
N ILE A 361 13.92 22.98 -12.01
CA ILE A 361 14.82 21.87 -11.70
C ILE A 361 15.57 22.20 -10.41
N SER A 362 15.41 21.35 -9.39
CA SER A 362 16.14 21.48 -8.13
C SER A 362 17.63 21.19 -8.29
N ASP A 363 18.42 21.61 -7.33
CA ASP A 363 19.76 21.06 -7.14
C ASP A 363 19.71 19.55 -6.90
N THR A 364 20.84 18.88 -7.09
CA THR A 364 20.96 17.44 -6.85
C THR A 364 21.45 17.21 -5.44
N GLN A 365 20.63 16.53 -4.62
CA GLN A 365 21.03 16.06 -3.29
C GLN A 365 21.64 14.64 -3.41
N ASN A 366 22.80 14.47 -2.77
CA ASN A 366 23.45 13.16 -2.63
C ASN A 366 23.43 12.73 -1.16
N SER A 367 23.03 11.49 -0.91
CA SER A 367 22.97 10.91 0.41
C SER A 367 23.73 9.59 0.47
N LEU A 368 24.70 9.51 1.38
CA LEU A 368 25.45 8.28 1.65
C LEU A 368 24.70 7.44 2.67
N GLY A 369 24.67 6.15 2.44
CA GLY A 369 24.13 5.17 3.39
C GLY A 369 24.96 3.90 3.36
N GLY A 370 24.66 3.00 4.28
CA GLY A 370 25.39 1.74 4.34
C GLY A 370 24.84 0.80 5.38
N TYR A 371 25.42 -0.39 5.44
CA TYR A 371 25.05 -1.39 6.43
C TYR A 371 26.22 -2.29 6.79
N LEU A 372 26.16 -2.80 8.02
CA LEU A 372 26.99 -3.91 8.48
C LEU A 372 26.11 -4.91 9.21
N LYS A 373 26.13 -6.17 8.77
CA LYS A 373 25.35 -7.26 9.35
C LYS A 373 26.25 -8.49 9.53
N GLY A 374 25.96 -9.24 10.57
CA GLY A 374 26.65 -10.51 10.81
C GLY A 374 25.75 -11.49 11.51
N GLY A 375 26.07 -12.77 11.34
CA GLY A 375 25.37 -13.86 11.99
C GLY A 375 26.24 -15.07 12.17
N ALA A 376 25.89 -15.87 13.14
CA ALA A 376 26.54 -17.17 13.40
C ALA A 376 25.46 -18.21 13.72
N ASN A 377 25.63 -19.40 13.17
CA ASN A 377 24.87 -20.58 13.52
C ASN A 377 25.82 -21.66 14.05
N TYR A 378 25.45 -22.31 15.13
CA TYR A 378 26.18 -23.41 15.73
C TYR A 378 25.28 -24.65 15.84
N ASN A 379 25.64 -25.73 15.17
CA ASN A 379 24.94 -26.99 15.24
C ASN A 379 25.51 -27.78 16.44
N MET A 380 24.76 -27.82 17.55
CA MET A 380 25.16 -28.53 18.77
C MET A 380 25.23 -30.05 18.56
N ASN A 381 24.38 -30.55 17.68
CA ASN A 381 24.30 -31.93 17.20
C ASN A 381 23.45 -31.98 15.92
N ASP A 382 23.22 -33.17 15.37
CA ASP A 382 22.44 -33.39 14.14
C ASP A 382 20.97 -32.90 14.23
N ALA A 383 20.46 -32.70 15.44
CA ALA A 383 19.08 -32.32 15.70
C ALA A 383 18.90 -30.87 16.15
N SER A 384 19.96 -30.23 16.65
CA SER A 384 19.80 -28.95 17.36
C SER A 384 20.83 -27.93 16.92
N ASN A 385 20.36 -26.71 16.66
CA ASN A 385 21.20 -25.56 16.37
C ASN A 385 20.80 -24.33 17.17
N PHE A 386 21.77 -23.46 17.37
CA PHE A 386 21.57 -22.11 17.92
C PHE A 386 22.13 -21.09 16.97
N PHE A 387 21.42 -19.97 16.78
CA PHE A 387 21.89 -18.88 15.94
C PHE A 387 21.76 -17.52 16.60
N VAL A 388 22.60 -16.60 16.16
CA VAL A 388 22.55 -15.18 16.54
C VAL A 388 22.79 -14.34 15.30
N ASN A 389 22.07 -13.21 15.21
CA ASN A 389 22.23 -12.20 14.17
C ASN A 389 22.31 -10.81 14.81
N ALA A 390 23.08 -9.93 14.20
CA ALA A 390 23.12 -8.52 14.54
C ALA A 390 23.29 -7.68 13.27
N GLY A 391 22.73 -6.49 13.27
CA GLY A 391 22.84 -5.59 12.13
C GLY A 391 22.65 -4.14 12.48
N TYR A 392 23.39 -3.29 11.76
CA TYR A 392 23.24 -1.85 11.71
C TYR A 392 23.02 -1.42 10.27
N ILE A 393 22.01 -0.59 10.03
CA ILE A 393 21.71 -0.01 8.72
C ILE A 393 21.52 1.48 8.86
N SER A 394 22.28 2.26 8.09
CA SER A 394 22.03 3.69 7.84
C SER A 394 21.38 3.80 6.47
N ARG A 395 20.06 4.02 6.47
CA ARG A 395 19.23 4.07 5.28
C ARG A 395 18.99 5.50 4.84
N GLN A 396 19.28 5.81 3.59
CA GLN A 396 18.96 7.12 3.02
C GLN A 396 17.46 7.39 3.11
N ALA A 397 17.13 8.66 3.33
CA ALA A 397 15.76 9.12 3.45
C ALA A 397 14.98 8.97 2.14
N GLN A 398 13.66 9.02 2.24
CA GLN A 398 12.77 8.94 1.09
C GLN A 398 12.72 10.26 0.32
N PHE A 399 12.33 10.22 -0.97
CA PHE A 399 12.24 11.38 -1.85
C PHE A 399 11.42 12.54 -1.27
N GLY A 400 10.26 12.26 -0.65
CA GLY A 400 9.42 13.27 -0.01
C GLY A 400 10.01 13.89 1.26
N ALA A 401 11.02 13.25 1.88
CA ALA A 401 11.75 13.83 2.98
C ALA A 401 12.88 14.76 2.51
N VAL A 402 13.45 14.46 1.34
CA VAL A 402 14.47 15.31 0.69
C VAL A 402 13.84 16.60 0.14
N PHE A 403 12.66 16.49 -0.48
CA PHE A 403 11.89 17.59 -1.05
C PHE A 403 10.56 17.74 -0.30
N PRO A 404 10.57 18.40 0.87
CA PRO A 404 9.37 18.58 1.67
C PRO A 404 8.37 19.51 0.98
N ASN A 405 7.12 19.46 1.39
CA ASN A 405 6.05 20.34 0.93
C ASN A 405 5.84 20.40 -0.58
N TYR A 406 6.17 19.33 -1.29
CA TYR A 406 6.05 19.28 -2.75
C TYR A 406 6.87 20.37 -3.49
N GLY A 407 7.81 21.03 -2.81
CA GLY A 407 8.70 22.08 -3.36
C GLY A 407 10.00 21.51 -3.95
N ASN A 408 10.82 22.42 -4.51
CA ASN A 408 12.16 22.11 -5.03
C ASN A 408 13.29 22.38 -4.00
N ASP A 409 12.93 22.91 -2.83
CA ASP A 409 13.90 23.17 -1.77
C ASP A 409 14.33 21.87 -1.09
N ILE A 410 15.62 21.76 -0.85
CA ILE A 410 16.22 20.58 -0.22
C ILE A 410 16.14 20.74 1.30
N ASN A 411 15.72 19.69 1.98
CA ASN A 411 15.77 19.60 3.43
C ASN A 411 17.22 19.36 3.88
N GLU A 412 17.90 20.44 4.31
CA GLU A 412 19.32 20.38 4.71
C GLU A 412 19.53 19.63 6.05
N ASP A 413 18.52 19.59 6.92
CA ASP A 413 18.57 18.94 8.23
C ASP A 413 18.21 17.46 8.21
N LEU A 414 18.17 16.86 7.01
CA LEU A 414 17.72 15.49 6.85
C LEU A 414 18.79 14.48 7.24
N GLU A 415 18.49 13.65 8.21
CA GLU A 415 19.31 12.53 8.64
C GLU A 415 18.87 11.22 7.97
N ASN A 416 19.80 10.26 7.91
CA ASN A 416 19.47 8.91 7.52
C ASN A 416 18.65 8.22 8.61
N GLU A 417 17.73 7.36 8.19
CA GLU A 417 17.08 6.43 9.12
C GLU A 417 18.11 5.44 9.66
N GLU A 418 18.05 5.13 10.95
CA GLU A 418 18.93 4.17 11.61
C GLU A 418 18.17 2.94 12.08
N ILE A 419 18.67 1.76 11.69
CA ILE A 419 18.09 0.50 12.13
C ILE A 419 19.17 -0.32 12.83
N ILE A 420 18.91 -0.68 14.09
CA ILE A 420 19.74 -1.58 14.88
C ILE A 420 18.90 -2.79 15.25
N SER A 421 19.39 -3.97 14.90
CA SER A 421 18.66 -5.22 15.14
C SER A 421 19.56 -6.28 15.75
N PHE A 422 19.00 -7.01 16.73
CA PHE A 422 19.57 -8.20 17.33
C PHE A 422 18.55 -9.32 17.31
N GLU A 423 19.02 -10.52 17.03
CA GLU A 423 18.20 -11.71 16.97
C GLU A 423 18.96 -12.89 17.53
N ALA A 424 18.29 -13.78 18.27
CA ALA A 424 18.83 -15.05 18.71
C ALA A 424 17.76 -16.13 18.67
N GLY A 425 18.13 -17.32 18.23
CA GLY A 425 17.16 -18.39 18.10
C GLY A 425 17.75 -19.78 18.26
N TYR A 426 16.83 -20.72 18.43
CA TYR A 426 17.11 -22.14 18.60
C TYR A 426 16.24 -22.96 17.66
N GLY A 427 16.87 -23.87 16.93
CA GLY A 427 16.24 -24.84 16.06
C GLY A 427 16.39 -26.25 16.60
N TYR A 428 15.30 -27.02 16.53
CA TYR A 428 15.31 -28.47 16.78
C TYR A 428 14.61 -29.20 15.64
N THR A 429 15.26 -30.27 15.14
CA THR A 429 14.69 -31.09 14.07
C THR A 429 14.90 -32.56 14.38
N SER A 430 13.83 -33.35 14.42
CA SER A 430 13.85 -34.79 14.49
C SER A 430 13.08 -35.41 13.32
N ASN A 431 12.92 -36.73 13.30
CA ASN A 431 12.20 -37.41 12.21
C ASN A 431 10.75 -36.93 12.04
N ASN A 432 10.10 -36.52 13.12
CA ASN A 432 8.68 -36.16 13.11
C ASN A 432 8.36 -34.79 13.74
N LEU A 433 9.38 -34.06 14.23
CA LEU A 433 9.17 -32.77 14.88
C LEU A 433 10.24 -31.79 14.46
N ARG A 434 9.81 -30.59 14.02
CA ARG A 434 10.66 -29.41 13.84
C ARG A 434 10.13 -28.28 14.69
N ILE A 435 11.02 -27.63 15.44
CA ILE A 435 10.70 -26.45 16.27
C ILE A 435 11.75 -25.39 15.98
N ASN A 436 11.31 -24.14 15.81
CA ASN A 436 12.15 -22.96 15.79
C ASN A 436 11.62 -21.97 16.82
N VAL A 437 12.51 -21.43 17.64
CA VAL A 437 12.19 -20.32 18.56
C VAL A 437 13.15 -19.20 18.24
N ASN A 438 12.64 -17.99 18.11
CA ASN A 438 13.38 -16.80 17.80
C ASN A 438 12.98 -15.66 18.74
N ALA A 439 13.96 -14.90 19.22
CA ALA A 439 13.74 -13.66 19.96
C ALA A 439 14.48 -12.53 19.26
N TYR A 440 13.83 -11.37 19.12
CA TYR A 440 14.38 -10.23 18.42
C TYR A 440 14.17 -8.91 19.18
N SER A 441 15.08 -7.98 18.90
CA SER A 441 14.94 -6.57 19.32
C SER A 441 15.46 -5.69 18.18
N THR A 442 14.58 -4.87 17.63
CA THR A 442 14.91 -3.93 16.55
C THR A 442 14.49 -2.53 16.94
N THR A 443 15.42 -1.59 16.88
CA THR A 443 15.14 -0.14 16.98
C THR A 443 15.24 0.47 15.59
N TRP A 444 14.25 1.25 15.22
CA TRP A 444 14.22 2.01 13.98
C TRP A 444 13.99 3.48 14.31
N GLY A 445 15.04 4.27 14.11
CA GLY A 445 15.09 5.68 14.48
C GLY A 445 15.23 6.62 13.30
N ASN A 446 15.10 7.91 13.58
CA ASN A 446 15.23 9.02 12.64
C ASN A 446 14.26 8.90 11.44
N ARG A 447 13.07 8.31 11.64
CA ARG A 447 12.09 8.20 10.57
C ARG A 447 11.45 9.57 10.31
N PHE A 448 11.20 9.85 9.04
CA PHE A 448 10.45 11.01 8.58
C PHE A 448 9.07 10.58 8.07
N GLN A 449 8.05 11.37 8.41
CA GLN A 449 6.70 11.16 7.92
C GLN A 449 6.02 12.49 7.61
N THR A 450 5.35 12.58 6.47
CA THR A 450 4.47 13.72 6.13
C THR A 450 3.02 13.24 6.17
N VAL A 451 2.16 14.01 6.81
CA VAL A 451 0.73 13.77 6.89
C VAL A 451 -0.01 15.02 6.40
N SER A 452 -1.02 14.82 5.54
CA SER A 452 -1.87 15.93 5.10
C SER A 452 -2.73 16.43 6.25
N LEU A 453 -2.76 17.76 6.43
CA LEU A 453 -3.65 18.46 7.33
C LEU A 453 -4.89 18.89 6.54
N SER A 454 -6.07 18.62 7.10
CA SER A 454 -7.32 19.22 6.65
C SER A 454 -8.10 19.55 7.90
N ASN A 455 -8.17 20.82 8.27
CA ASN A 455 -8.87 21.22 9.49
C ASN A 455 -10.27 21.79 9.15
N ALA A 456 -11.12 21.82 10.18
CA ALA A 456 -12.47 22.38 10.12
C ALA A 456 -12.52 23.88 9.73
N ASN A 457 -11.38 24.57 9.79
CA ASN A 457 -11.25 25.99 9.47
C ASN A 457 -10.81 26.23 8.00
N GLY A 458 -10.71 25.15 7.17
CA GLY A 458 -10.40 25.27 5.75
C GLY A 458 -8.93 25.55 5.43
N VAL A 459 -8.02 25.41 6.41
CA VAL A 459 -6.57 25.42 6.16
C VAL A 459 -6.16 24.01 5.80
N ASP A 460 -6.00 23.75 4.52
CA ASP A 460 -5.33 22.56 4.04
C ASP A 460 -3.82 22.77 4.17
N GLY A 461 -3.05 21.70 4.41
CA GLY A 461 -1.62 21.81 4.58
C GLY A 461 -0.97 20.46 4.85
N THR A 462 0.25 20.49 5.41
CA THR A 462 0.97 19.28 5.79
C THR A 462 1.63 19.41 7.16
N ALA A 463 1.68 18.32 7.91
CA ALA A 463 2.53 18.16 9.08
C ALA A 463 3.70 17.25 8.72
N GLN A 464 4.91 17.70 9.04
CA GLN A 464 6.15 16.96 8.85
C GLN A 464 6.72 16.54 10.18
N PHE A 465 6.70 15.23 10.43
CA PHE A 465 7.27 14.62 11.62
C PHE A 465 8.70 14.18 11.36
N ARG A 466 9.59 14.48 12.30
CA ARG A 466 10.99 14.06 12.30
C ARG A 466 11.28 13.22 13.54
N ASP A 467 12.37 12.47 13.52
CA ASP A 467 12.91 11.72 14.65
C ASP A 467 11.92 10.68 15.24
N ILE A 468 11.10 10.10 14.39
CA ILE A 468 10.18 9.05 14.81
C ILE A 468 10.98 7.79 15.12
N ASP A 469 11.05 7.44 16.42
CA ASP A 469 11.77 6.27 16.90
C ASP A 469 10.79 5.20 17.39
N VAL A 470 10.94 3.99 16.89
CA VAL A 470 10.16 2.81 17.33
C VAL A 470 11.07 1.67 17.74
N ARG A 471 10.65 0.89 18.74
CA ARG A 471 11.29 -0.35 19.14
C ARG A 471 10.33 -1.51 19.01
N HIS A 472 10.81 -2.55 18.35
CA HIS A 472 10.09 -3.81 18.16
C HIS A 472 10.83 -4.93 18.88
N ASN A 473 10.27 -5.41 19.99
CA ASN A 473 10.76 -6.60 20.68
C ASN A 473 9.76 -7.73 20.47
N GLY A 474 10.23 -8.96 20.38
CA GLY A 474 9.31 -10.08 20.29
C GLY A 474 9.97 -11.43 20.37
N ILE A 475 9.11 -12.45 20.53
CA ILE A 475 9.46 -13.87 20.51
C ILE A 475 8.52 -14.55 19.54
N GLU A 476 9.09 -15.40 18.68
CA GLU A 476 8.38 -16.19 17.68
C GLU A 476 8.65 -17.67 17.93
N LEU A 477 7.63 -18.48 17.71
CA LEU A 477 7.72 -19.94 17.78
C LEU A 477 7.05 -20.54 16.56
N GLU A 478 7.77 -21.46 15.89
CA GLU A 478 7.24 -22.32 14.85
C GLU A 478 7.39 -23.76 15.23
N ALA A 479 6.37 -24.57 15.00
CA ALA A 479 6.41 -26.01 15.18
C ALA A 479 5.72 -26.72 14.02
N ASP A 480 6.35 -27.82 13.57
CA ASP A 480 5.82 -28.71 12.51
C ASP A 480 5.94 -30.15 13.00
N TYR A 481 4.81 -30.80 13.27
CA TYR A 481 4.75 -32.10 13.91
C TYR A 481 3.96 -33.11 13.07
N PHE A 482 4.64 -34.14 12.62
CA PHE A 482 4.04 -35.31 12.00
C PHE A 482 3.56 -36.28 13.09
N ALA A 483 2.36 -36.04 13.61
CA ALA A 483 1.78 -36.84 14.70
C ALA A 483 1.57 -38.31 14.28
N THR A 484 1.23 -38.52 13.00
CA THR A 484 1.14 -39.83 12.34
C THR A 484 1.47 -39.68 10.86
N ASP A 485 1.54 -40.77 10.11
CA ASP A 485 1.70 -40.76 8.64
C ASP A 485 0.54 -40.03 7.93
N LYS A 486 -0.59 -39.82 8.62
CA LYS A 486 -1.78 -39.19 8.09
C LYS A 486 -2.04 -37.80 8.66
N LEU A 487 -1.53 -37.48 9.84
CA LEU A 487 -1.81 -36.23 10.55
C LEU A 487 -0.54 -35.39 10.72
N ARG A 488 -0.55 -34.20 10.16
CA ARG A 488 0.49 -33.17 10.36
C ARG A 488 -0.14 -31.97 11.06
N LEU A 489 0.48 -31.53 12.13
CA LEU A 489 0.10 -30.34 12.89
C LEU A 489 1.18 -29.28 12.71
N LYS A 490 0.77 -28.04 12.53
CA LYS A 490 1.67 -26.88 12.52
C LYS A 490 1.17 -25.83 13.48
N ALA A 491 2.10 -25.13 14.10
CA ALA A 491 1.84 -23.98 14.95
C ALA A 491 2.84 -22.87 14.62
N MET A 492 2.35 -21.66 14.54
CA MET A 492 3.14 -20.42 14.46
C MET A 492 2.57 -19.47 15.48
N THR A 493 3.40 -18.88 16.33
CA THR A 493 2.97 -17.87 17.30
C THR A 493 4.01 -16.76 17.37
N SER A 494 3.54 -15.53 17.51
CA SER A 494 4.38 -14.36 17.71
C SER A 494 3.81 -13.52 18.85
N PHE A 495 4.69 -13.10 19.75
CA PHE A 495 4.39 -12.20 20.87
C PHE A 495 5.31 -11.00 20.75
N GLY A 496 4.76 -9.84 20.43
CA GLY A 496 5.47 -8.59 20.27
C GLY A 496 5.18 -7.59 21.39
N ASP A 497 6.13 -6.70 21.60
CA ASP A 497 5.97 -5.45 22.35
C ASP A 497 6.61 -4.34 21.53
N TRP A 498 5.79 -3.67 20.72
CA TRP A 498 6.21 -2.63 19.79
C TRP A 498 5.72 -1.28 20.27
N ARG A 499 6.67 -0.34 20.46
CA ARG A 499 6.37 0.97 21.06
C ARG A 499 7.18 2.07 20.41
N TYR A 500 6.57 3.24 20.39
CA TYR A 500 7.29 4.50 20.19
C TYR A 500 8.18 4.77 21.40
N THR A 501 9.41 5.24 21.15
CA THR A 501 10.42 5.47 22.23
C THR A 501 10.60 6.91 22.59
N LYS A 502 10.11 7.85 21.75
CA LYS A 502 10.16 9.30 21.93
C LYS A 502 8.78 9.92 21.64
N ASP A 503 8.61 11.15 22.09
CA ASP A 503 7.59 12.06 21.60
C ASP A 503 8.07 12.70 20.30
N PHE A 504 7.15 13.12 19.41
CA PHE A 504 7.50 13.64 18.10
C PHE A 504 7.18 15.11 17.99
N SER A 505 8.12 15.88 17.39
CA SER A 505 7.85 17.23 16.96
C SER A 505 7.44 17.24 15.49
N ALA A 506 6.45 18.05 15.16
CA ALA A 506 5.99 18.28 13.80
C ALA A 506 6.11 19.77 13.46
N THR A 507 6.58 20.07 12.27
CA THR A 507 6.42 21.39 11.66
C THR A 507 5.18 21.38 10.79
N LEU A 508 4.29 22.35 11.00
CA LEU A 508 3.05 22.52 10.27
C LEU A 508 3.25 23.52 9.13
N PHE A 509 2.78 23.18 7.95
CA PHE A 509 2.86 24.02 6.75
C PHE A 509 1.48 24.21 6.15
N ASP A 510 1.23 25.39 5.63
CA ASP A 510 0.01 25.71 4.86
C ASP A 510 0.09 25.24 3.39
N ASP A 511 -0.96 25.48 2.61
CA ASP A 511 -1.01 25.19 1.18
C ASP A 511 -0.01 25.97 0.33
N ASN A 512 0.50 27.09 0.85
CA ASN A 512 1.53 27.88 0.19
C ASN A 512 2.94 27.40 0.54
N GLN A 513 3.05 26.32 1.33
CA GLN A 513 4.30 25.72 1.82
C GLN A 513 5.04 26.60 2.84
N GLU A 514 4.34 27.57 3.46
CA GLU A 514 4.91 28.37 4.54
C GLU A 514 4.70 27.68 5.88
N ALA A 515 5.73 27.69 6.74
CA ALA A 515 5.63 27.14 8.08
C ALA A 515 4.69 28.00 8.93
N ILE A 516 3.61 27.40 9.42
CA ILE A 516 2.55 28.07 10.20
C ILE A 516 2.61 27.74 11.69
N GLY A 517 3.46 26.80 12.11
CA GLY A 517 3.63 26.45 13.51
C GLY A 517 4.42 25.17 13.75
N GLU A 518 4.59 24.86 15.01
CA GLU A 518 5.16 23.60 15.49
C GLU A 518 4.19 22.96 16.48
N GLY A 519 4.16 21.63 16.49
CA GLY A 519 3.35 20.83 17.42
C GLY A 519 4.15 19.65 17.95
N THR A 520 3.76 19.16 19.11
CA THR A 520 4.33 17.93 19.69
C THR A 520 3.22 16.91 19.87
N LEU A 521 3.45 15.69 19.39
CA LEU A 521 2.64 14.52 19.72
C LEU A 521 3.35 13.70 20.81
N TYR A 522 2.65 13.46 21.90
CA TYR A 522 3.14 12.72 23.07
C TYR A 522 2.91 11.23 22.89
N LEU A 523 3.77 10.57 22.13
CA LEU A 523 3.64 9.15 21.77
C LEU A 523 4.62 8.23 22.48
N LYS A 524 5.52 8.77 23.34
CA LYS A 524 6.49 7.95 24.08
C LYS A 524 5.81 6.88 24.93
N GLY A 525 6.13 5.63 24.63
CA GLY A 525 5.56 4.46 25.30
C GLY A 525 4.24 3.96 24.70
N ALA A 526 3.60 4.72 23.82
CA ALA A 526 2.41 4.25 23.10
C ALA A 526 2.73 3.04 22.22
N LYS A 527 1.74 2.18 22.05
CA LYS A 527 1.82 1.01 21.17
C LYS A 527 1.80 1.44 19.71
N VAL A 528 2.57 0.74 18.87
CA VAL A 528 2.50 0.90 17.43
C VAL A 528 1.19 0.32 16.92
N GLY A 529 0.45 1.10 16.15
CA GLY A 529 -0.83 0.71 15.56
C GLY A 529 -0.71 -0.11 14.28
N ASP A 530 -1.86 -0.50 13.74
CA ASP A 530 -2.07 -1.22 12.47
C ASP A 530 -1.36 -2.56 12.31
N ALA A 531 -0.70 -3.05 13.35
CA ALA A 531 -0.05 -4.36 13.35
C ALA A 531 -0.29 -5.10 14.67
N ALA A 532 -0.86 -6.28 14.58
CA ALA A 532 -1.14 -7.11 15.74
C ALA A 532 0.17 -7.58 16.41
N GLN A 533 0.32 -7.28 17.69
CA GLN A 533 1.51 -7.63 18.47
C GLN A 533 1.47 -9.07 18.99
N THR A 534 0.31 -9.71 18.95
CA THR A 534 0.15 -11.12 19.29
C THR A 534 -0.63 -11.81 18.18
N THR A 535 0.00 -12.80 17.56
CA THR A 535 -0.63 -13.62 16.52
C THR A 535 -0.34 -15.09 16.76
N ALA A 536 -1.31 -15.95 16.44
CA ALA A 536 -1.10 -17.39 16.40
C ALA A 536 -1.83 -18.01 15.22
N TYR A 537 -1.23 -19.01 14.60
CA TYR A 537 -1.83 -19.80 13.55
C TYR A 537 -1.58 -21.28 13.76
N PHE A 538 -2.63 -22.05 13.90
CA PHE A 538 -2.59 -23.49 14.07
C PHE A 538 -3.21 -24.17 12.86
N THR A 539 -2.57 -25.19 12.32
CA THR A 539 -3.17 -26.01 11.25
C THR A 539 -3.10 -27.50 11.57
N ALA A 540 -4.10 -28.21 11.08
CA ALA A 540 -4.14 -29.67 11.09
C ALA A 540 -4.41 -30.16 9.67
N ASP A 541 -3.43 -30.81 9.06
CA ASP A 541 -3.54 -31.44 7.75
C ASP A 541 -3.78 -32.93 7.92
N TYR A 542 -4.93 -33.46 7.48
CA TYR A 542 -5.30 -34.88 7.61
C TYR A 542 -5.52 -35.56 6.26
N LYS A 543 -4.77 -36.64 6.02
CA LYS A 543 -4.94 -37.52 4.84
C LYS A 543 -6.10 -38.49 5.10
N VAL A 544 -7.27 -38.17 4.54
CA VAL A 544 -8.49 -38.97 4.73
C VAL A 544 -8.40 -40.32 3.98
N ALA A 545 -7.91 -40.26 2.74
CA ALA A 545 -7.76 -41.40 1.85
C ALA A 545 -6.62 -41.16 0.84
N LYS A 546 -6.32 -42.15 0.00
CA LYS A 546 -5.37 -41.98 -1.10
C LYS A 546 -5.83 -40.84 -2.02
N GLY A 547 -5.01 -39.80 -2.12
CA GLY A 547 -5.32 -38.61 -2.94
C GLY A 547 -6.27 -37.60 -2.30
N ALA A 548 -6.85 -37.89 -1.12
CA ALA A 548 -7.80 -36.99 -0.43
C ALA A 548 -7.21 -36.50 0.90
N SER A 549 -7.24 -35.18 1.12
CA SER A 549 -6.85 -34.52 2.36
C SER A 549 -7.79 -33.39 2.74
N ILE A 550 -7.90 -33.15 4.03
CA ILE A 550 -8.61 -32.01 4.63
C ILE A 550 -7.60 -31.27 5.48
N ASP A 551 -7.69 -29.95 5.48
CA ASP A 551 -6.91 -29.08 6.36
C ASP A 551 -7.84 -28.11 7.08
N LEU A 552 -7.57 -27.92 8.37
CA LEU A 552 -8.24 -26.98 9.25
C LEU A 552 -7.20 -25.98 9.74
N GLY A 553 -7.51 -24.70 9.65
CA GLY A 553 -6.70 -23.60 10.16
C GLY A 553 -7.45 -22.81 11.25
N LEU A 554 -6.74 -22.41 12.31
CA LEU A 554 -7.22 -21.48 13.33
C LEU A 554 -6.22 -20.34 13.43
N ARG A 555 -6.66 -19.11 13.13
CA ARG A 555 -5.90 -17.88 13.30
C ARG A 555 -6.43 -17.11 14.50
N LEU A 556 -5.55 -16.71 15.39
CA LEU A 556 -5.85 -15.87 16.55
C LEU A 556 -5.06 -14.58 16.46
N VAL A 557 -5.71 -13.45 16.75
CA VAL A 557 -5.14 -12.10 16.69
C VAL A 557 -5.51 -11.35 17.95
N ASP A 558 -4.51 -10.82 18.64
CA ASP A 558 -4.66 -9.94 19.82
C ASP A 558 -3.57 -8.86 19.82
N GLY A 559 -3.72 -7.85 20.66
CA GLY A 559 -2.76 -6.75 20.75
C GLY A 559 -2.67 -5.93 19.44
N LEU A 560 -3.76 -5.85 18.70
CA LEU A 560 -3.93 -4.89 17.61
C LEU A 560 -4.37 -3.56 18.22
N TYR A 561 -3.69 -2.49 17.85
CA TYR A 561 -3.98 -1.13 18.29
C TYR A 561 -4.34 -0.26 17.10
N ALA A 562 -5.19 0.74 17.33
CA ALA A 562 -5.44 1.78 16.36
C ALA A 562 -4.16 2.53 16.05
N ASP A 563 -3.97 2.95 14.80
CA ASP A 563 -2.92 3.92 14.49
C ASP A 563 -3.32 5.30 15.05
N PHE A 564 -2.36 6.19 15.23
CA PHE A 564 -2.64 7.55 15.66
C PHE A 564 -2.89 8.44 14.44
N SER A 565 -3.78 9.42 14.64
CA SER A 565 -3.92 10.54 13.71
C SER A 565 -3.34 11.80 14.36
N ILE A 566 -2.75 12.66 13.53
CA ILE A 566 -2.25 13.97 13.99
C ILE A 566 -3.37 14.91 14.44
N VAL A 567 -4.62 14.57 14.14
CA VAL A 567 -5.82 15.30 14.58
C VAL A 567 -6.47 14.65 15.81
N ASP A 568 -5.91 13.56 16.33
CA ASP A 568 -6.37 12.95 17.57
C ASP A 568 -5.89 13.80 18.75
N GLU A 569 -6.80 14.51 19.39
CA GLU A 569 -6.52 15.34 20.56
C GLU A 569 -5.94 14.53 21.75
N GLU A 570 -6.17 13.22 21.76
CA GLU A 570 -5.63 12.29 22.76
C GLU A 570 -4.11 12.41 22.92
N PHE A 571 -3.38 12.67 21.82
CA PHE A 571 -1.91 12.73 21.85
C PHE A 571 -1.35 14.14 21.99
N TYR A 572 -2.17 15.15 22.26
CA TYR A 572 -1.71 16.53 22.47
C TYR A 572 -1.22 16.81 23.89
N ALA A 573 -1.41 15.87 24.80
CA ALA A 573 -0.99 15.98 26.19
C ALA A 573 -0.12 14.79 26.63
N PRO A 574 0.86 15.01 27.54
CA PRO A 574 1.77 13.94 27.97
C PRO A 574 1.10 12.87 28.87
N ASP A 575 -0.07 13.14 29.40
CA ASP A 575 -0.86 12.26 30.27
C ASP A 575 -1.97 11.52 29.50
N ASN A 576 -1.80 11.34 28.19
CA ASN A 576 -2.75 10.62 27.33
C ASN A 576 -2.87 9.13 27.70
N ARG A 577 -4.00 8.53 27.29
CA ARG A 577 -4.34 7.12 27.53
C ARG A 577 -3.65 6.16 26.52
N GLY A 578 -3.01 6.69 25.49
CA GLY A 578 -2.38 5.93 24.42
C GLY A 578 -3.35 5.44 23.35
N ALA A 579 -2.86 4.63 22.41
CA ALA A 579 -3.66 4.12 21.31
C ALA A 579 -4.74 3.11 21.78
N VAL A 580 -5.93 3.21 21.21
CA VAL A 580 -7.05 2.30 21.50
C VAL A 580 -6.71 0.87 21.10
N LYS A 581 -6.82 -0.07 22.04
CA LYS A 581 -6.69 -1.50 21.74
C LYS A 581 -7.95 -2.01 21.07
N LEU A 582 -7.82 -2.55 19.86
CA LEU A 582 -8.91 -3.15 19.10
C LEU A 582 -9.26 -4.54 19.65
N PRO A 583 -10.51 -5.02 19.45
CA PRO A 583 -10.95 -6.32 19.93
C PRO A 583 -10.13 -7.46 19.32
N SER A 584 -9.76 -8.43 20.14
CA SER A 584 -9.16 -9.67 19.68
C SER A 584 -10.15 -10.50 18.87
N TYR A 585 -9.66 -11.27 17.91
CA TYR A 585 -10.51 -12.12 17.10
C TYR A 585 -9.84 -13.44 16.71
N GLY A 586 -10.70 -14.42 16.34
CA GLY A 586 -10.28 -15.73 15.84
C GLY A 586 -10.99 -16.07 14.55
N LEU A 587 -10.24 -16.62 13.58
CA LEU A 587 -10.75 -17.03 12.27
C LEU A 587 -10.48 -18.52 12.07
N VAL A 588 -11.48 -19.24 11.57
CA VAL A 588 -11.37 -20.66 11.23
C VAL A 588 -11.42 -20.81 9.72
N ASP A 589 -10.43 -21.49 9.16
CA ASP A 589 -10.33 -21.79 7.73
C ASP A 589 -10.42 -23.31 7.50
N LEU A 590 -11.13 -23.73 6.45
CA LEU A 590 -11.29 -25.13 6.09
C LEU A 590 -10.87 -25.35 4.63
N GLY A 591 -10.04 -26.34 4.40
CA GLY A 591 -9.63 -26.74 3.07
C GLY A 591 -9.83 -28.21 2.78
N ALA A 592 -10.07 -28.57 1.52
CA ALA A 592 -10.13 -29.94 1.05
C ALA A 592 -9.41 -30.07 -0.30
N THR A 593 -8.57 -31.09 -0.43
CA THR A 593 -7.85 -31.38 -1.67
C THR A 593 -8.15 -32.81 -2.11
N TYR A 594 -8.46 -32.98 -3.39
CA TYR A 594 -8.59 -34.29 -4.01
C TYR A 594 -7.72 -34.39 -5.27
N ARG A 595 -6.84 -35.39 -5.29
CA ARG A 595 -5.94 -35.68 -6.43
C ARG A 595 -6.33 -37.01 -7.06
N MET A 596 -6.61 -36.97 -8.33
CA MET A 596 -6.94 -38.15 -9.12
C MET A 596 -6.19 -38.10 -10.46
N ASN A 597 -5.25 -39.01 -10.67
CA ASN A 597 -4.39 -39.02 -11.85
C ASN A 597 -3.70 -37.64 -12.05
N ASN A 598 -3.95 -37.01 -13.19
CA ASN A 598 -3.38 -35.73 -13.56
C ASN A 598 -4.20 -34.53 -13.03
N TRP A 599 -5.31 -34.77 -12.35
CA TRP A 599 -6.22 -33.74 -11.84
C TRP A 599 -5.99 -33.45 -10.36
N THR A 600 -6.05 -32.20 -9.99
CA THR A 600 -6.12 -31.76 -8.58
C THR A 600 -7.28 -30.79 -8.43
N LEU A 601 -8.24 -31.13 -7.58
CA LEU A 601 -9.31 -30.25 -7.13
C LEU A 601 -8.94 -29.73 -5.73
N ARG A 602 -9.08 -28.43 -5.51
CA ARG A 602 -8.93 -27.79 -4.20
C ARG A 602 -10.13 -26.91 -3.91
N LEU A 603 -10.69 -27.04 -2.71
CA LEU A 603 -11.73 -26.18 -2.15
C LEU A 603 -11.17 -25.52 -0.89
N ASN A 604 -11.44 -24.23 -0.68
CA ASN A 604 -11.13 -23.51 0.55
C ASN A 604 -12.33 -22.67 0.98
N VAL A 605 -12.58 -22.62 2.27
CA VAL A 605 -13.51 -21.69 2.92
C VAL A 605 -12.70 -20.94 3.96
N ASN A 606 -12.57 -19.63 3.81
CA ASN A 606 -11.92 -18.76 4.77
C ASN A 606 -12.96 -18.12 5.67
N ASN A 607 -12.60 -17.86 6.92
CA ASN A 607 -13.50 -17.36 7.95
C ASN A 607 -14.81 -18.16 7.98
N LEU A 608 -14.70 -19.48 8.19
CA LEU A 608 -15.81 -20.45 8.14
C LEU A 608 -16.98 -20.04 9.07
N LEU A 609 -16.66 -19.43 10.22
CA LEU A 609 -17.65 -19.02 11.23
C LEU A 609 -18.25 -17.64 10.92
N ASP A 610 -17.81 -16.97 9.86
CA ASP A 610 -18.27 -15.64 9.43
C ASP A 610 -18.08 -14.54 10.50
N ALA A 611 -16.98 -14.62 11.25
CA ALA A 611 -16.66 -13.64 12.29
C ALA A 611 -16.53 -12.23 11.70
N THR A 612 -17.14 -11.24 12.38
CA THR A 612 -16.97 -9.81 12.08
C THR A 612 -15.88 -9.26 12.99
N TYR A 613 -14.87 -8.61 12.41
CA TYR A 613 -13.72 -8.10 13.15
C TYR A 613 -13.18 -6.82 12.51
N ILE A 614 -12.60 -5.95 13.34
CA ILE A 614 -11.85 -4.77 12.89
C ILE A 614 -10.45 -5.25 12.50
N ALA A 615 -10.06 -4.94 11.28
CA ALA A 615 -8.72 -5.24 10.76
C ALA A 615 -7.72 -4.09 11.02
N GLU A 616 -8.19 -2.84 10.97
CA GLU A 616 -7.39 -1.63 11.15
C GLU A 616 -8.28 -0.48 11.67
N SER A 617 -7.68 0.51 12.34
CA SER A 617 -8.31 1.77 12.73
C SER A 617 -7.28 2.90 12.68
N ASN A 618 -7.62 4.02 12.06
CA ASN A 618 -6.73 5.19 11.96
C ASN A 618 -7.11 6.31 12.94
N THR A 619 -7.97 6.04 13.91
CA THR A 619 -8.36 6.98 14.98
C THR A 619 -8.37 6.28 16.33
N SER A 620 -8.02 7.01 17.39
CA SER A 620 -7.93 6.53 18.76
C SER A 620 -8.91 7.25 19.68
N ILE A 621 -10.21 7.13 19.41
CA ILE A 621 -11.27 7.68 20.25
C ILE A 621 -11.66 6.62 21.30
N HIS A 622 -11.45 6.91 22.59
CA HIS A 622 -11.73 5.98 23.66
C HIS A 622 -13.24 5.79 23.89
N ALA A 623 -13.62 4.66 24.45
CA ALA A 623 -15.03 4.29 24.65
C ALA A 623 -15.78 5.29 25.55
N GLU A 624 -15.07 5.91 26.49
CA GLU A 624 -15.61 6.87 27.44
C GLU A 624 -15.90 8.25 26.84
N ASP A 625 -15.40 8.53 25.64
CA ASP A 625 -15.52 9.84 24.96
C ASP A 625 -16.77 9.94 24.09
N GLY A 626 -17.68 8.98 24.16
CA GLY A 626 -18.91 8.97 23.38
C GLY A 626 -19.99 8.06 23.94
N ASP A 627 -21.20 8.18 23.39
CA ASP A 627 -22.40 7.55 23.90
C ASP A 627 -22.66 6.13 23.39
N ALA A 628 -21.95 5.71 22.32
CA ALA A 628 -22.18 4.43 21.67
C ALA A 628 -20.88 3.66 21.41
N THR A 629 -20.94 2.35 21.65
CA THR A 629 -19.81 1.44 21.40
C THR A 629 -20.24 0.19 20.64
N TRP A 630 -19.30 -0.34 19.85
CA TRP A 630 -19.39 -1.66 19.24
C TRP A 630 -18.24 -2.53 19.76
N ASN A 631 -18.59 -3.64 20.44
CA ASN A 631 -17.59 -4.51 21.09
C ASN A 631 -16.57 -3.76 21.96
N GLY A 632 -17.01 -2.69 22.65
CA GLY A 632 -16.16 -1.86 23.50
C GLY A 632 -15.36 -0.77 22.77
N ILE A 633 -15.53 -0.62 21.47
CA ILE A 633 -14.89 0.44 20.67
C ILE A 633 -15.90 1.55 20.40
N ASN A 634 -15.54 2.80 20.66
CA ASN A 634 -16.34 3.96 20.33
C ASN A 634 -16.71 3.96 18.84
N THR A 635 -18.00 4.09 18.52
CA THR A 635 -18.50 3.98 17.14
C THR A 635 -18.10 5.14 16.25
N ALA A 636 -17.54 6.22 16.79
CA ALA A 636 -16.95 7.31 16.00
C ALA A 636 -15.56 6.95 15.43
N ASN A 637 -14.91 5.87 15.91
CA ASN A 637 -13.63 5.43 15.32
C ASN A 637 -13.80 5.02 13.87
N SER A 638 -12.89 5.50 13.04
CA SER A 638 -12.78 5.13 11.63
C SER A 638 -12.00 3.83 11.48
N VAL A 639 -12.62 2.84 10.85
CA VAL A 639 -12.10 1.47 10.81
C VAL A 639 -12.22 0.82 9.43
N TRP A 640 -11.44 -0.24 9.23
CA TRP A 640 -11.67 -1.25 8.20
C TRP A 640 -12.12 -2.54 8.84
N PHE A 641 -13.29 -3.05 8.45
CA PHE A 641 -13.69 -4.40 8.78
C PHE A 641 -13.05 -5.42 7.86
N GLY A 642 -12.62 -6.54 8.42
CA GLY A 642 -12.10 -7.67 7.65
C GLY A 642 -13.18 -8.40 6.87
N PHE A 643 -12.77 -9.25 5.92
CA PHE A 643 -13.68 -10.02 5.09
C PHE A 643 -14.42 -11.07 5.93
N GLY A 644 -15.69 -11.25 5.62
CA GLY A 644 -16.47 -12.36 6.13
C GLY A 644 -16.11 -13.68 5.49
N ARG A 645 -17.02 -14.65 5.57
CA ARG A 645 -16.83 -15.94 4.95
C ARG A 645 -16.69 -15.81 3.43
N THR A 646 -15.60 -16.36 2.91
CA THR A 646 -15.33 -16.46 1.47
C THR A 646 -14.96 -17.89 1.14
N TRP A 647 -15.20 -18.28 -0.11
CA TRP A 647 -14.79 -19.59 -0.60
C TRP A 647 -14.12 -19.47 -1.97
N ASN A 648 -13.25 -20.41 -2.28
CA ASN A 648 -12.67 -20.57 -3.59
C ASN A 648 -12.54 -22.05 -3.97
N ALA A 649 -12.64 -22.31 -5.27
CA ALA A 649 -12.39 -23.61 -5.84
C ALA A 649 -11.36 -23.50 -6.96
N SER A 650 -10.45 -24.45 -7.04
CA SER A 650 -9.49 -24.54 -8.14
C SER A 650 -9.41 -25.94 -8.70
N LEU A 651 -9.29 -26.04 -10.02
CA LEU A 651 -9.06 -27.27 -10.75
C LEU A 651 -7.76 -27.13 -11.54
N ARG A 652 -6.83 -28.05 -11.29
CA ARG A 652 -5.53 -28.10 -11.97
C ARG A 652 -5.40 -29.40 -12.75
N TYR A 653 -4.93 -29.32 -13.97
CA TYR A 653 -4.54 -30.45 -14.80
C TYR A 653 -3.05 -30.39 -15.11
N ASN A 654 -2.34 -31.50 -14.91
CA ASN A 654 -0.92 -31.64 -15.26
C ASN A 654 -0.83 -32.55 -16.49
N PHE A 655 -0.21 -32.05 -17.55
CA PHE A 655 -0.04 -32.78 -18.83
C PHE A 655 1.07 -33.83 -18.74
#